data_779aca0309342c11b456d13fc81eea3d
#
_entry.id   779aca0309342c11b456d13fc81eea3d
#
_cell.length_a   1.000
_cell.length_b   1.000
_cell.length_c   1.000
_cell.angle_alpha   90.00
_cell.angle_beta   90.00
_cell.angle_gamma   90.00
#
_symmetry.space_group_name_H-M   'P 1'
#
loop_
_entity.id
_entity.type
_entity.pdbx_description
1 polymer ?
#
loop_
_entity_poly.entity_id
_entity_poly.type
_entity_poly.pdbx_seq_one_letter_code
_entity_poly.pdbx_strand_id
1 'polypeptide(L)'
;MAKRYGRPVRRALCPLLVLLAFLSGLLLLPGQALASDRSYQITQVDIDATVDADGTLHVVETRTFDFDGSFNGVYWDIPTGYNPNNGQEVEVNVTSAGESTAGSLLAFQLSDSDEDGTYSISDRGSIQRLKIYSAHRNEKARFTIAYDATGIATRWQDTGELYWKFVSDGWDVESQNVTCTLHLPVPAGESVTAGQNVRAWGHGPLDGSVSFSGSDVVFTASGVGTDEYAEMRVTFPQSWLSGLSQSSAGRLDSILSEEQQWADEANARRTRARILVWGTGALAAIAAVGTVVLALLKKRKYDRDNEPDFKDKYFRDVPTSDHPAVLGALFNGGSVEGKELTATLMRLTDEGYISLEKVTTKKKGLFGDKVREDYRVTKLKGMPRSSGSARDKATHTVDSKTLSLLFKTISDDGEKLYFSHIESFAKKEPELYHSAYEKWEGAVTGKYAERFEDSGEKGNGCGWLVLAGVIDCILAFVVFVAYLIFEASVLAMIGLPLLLVAAAVAAFVTAASMKRINREGIETLAKLRALRSWLTDFTHLSEAVPSDVVLWNRLLVMAVVLDVADEVIDQLRATMPQVLDDPAFMPTYGWYYYRWHGGSSPAAVFTQSMQSAHHVSDAALAASSDSSGGGEGGGFSGGGGGGFGGGGGGGAF
;
A
#
# COMPACT_ATOMS: atom_id res chain seq x y z
N MET A 1 -6.92 12.85 -38.34
CA MET A 1 -7.93 12.94 -37.27
C MET A 1 -7.99 11.61 -36.52
N ALA A 2 -6.93 11.29 -35.76
CA ALA A 2 -6.83 10.05 -34.99
C ALA A 2 -6.30 10.38 -33.60
N LYS A 3 -7.20 10.72 -32.68
CA LYS A 3 -6.86 10.92 -31.23
C LYS A 3 -8.13 11.15 -30.40
N ARG A 4 -8.98 10.11 -30.21
CA ARG A 4 -10.06 10.23 -29.19
C ARG A 4 -10.69 8.91 -28.69
N TYR A 5 -10.03 7.75 -28.83
CA TYR A 5 -10.61 6.47 -28.35
C TYR A 5 -9.68 5.72 -27.38
N GLY A 6 -9.32 6.31 -26.27
CA GLY A 6 -8.53 5.67 -25.21
C GLY A 6 -8.82 6.25 -23.83
N ARG A 7 -9.97 6.88 -23.62
CA ARG A 7 -10.21 7.71 -22.44
C ARG A 7 -10.91 7.08 -21.22
N PRO A 8 -11.78 6.05 -21.29
CA PRO A 8 -12.38 5.53 -20.07
C PRO A 8 -11.45 4.63 -19.27
N VAL A 9 -10.67 3.75 -19.91
CA VAL A 9 -9.75 2.84 -19.22
C VAL A 9 -8.55 3.58 -18.61
N ARG A 10 -8.00 4.59 -19.28
CA ARG A 10 -6.93 5.44 -18.72
C ARG A 10 -7.39 6.29 -17.54
N ARG A 11 -8.68 6.64 -17.43
CA ARG A 11 -9.19 7.42 -16.29
C ARG A 11 -9.38 6.59 -15.02
N ALA A 12 -9.60 5.29 -15.13
CA ALA A 12 -9.64 4.36 -14.00
C ALA A 12 -8.24 3.84 -13.62
N LEU A 13 -7.32 3.74 -14.57
CA LEU A 13 -5.94 3.30 -14.31
C LEU A 13 -5.10 4.35 -13.56
N CYS A 14 -5.31 5.65 -13.76
CA CYS A 14 -4.55 6.68 -13.04
C CYS A 14 -4.69 6.58 -11.51
N PRO A 15 -5.89 6.50 -10.92
CA PRO A 15 -6.02 6.34 -9.47
C PRO A 15 -5.51 4.97 -8.97
N LEU A 16 -5.61 3.93 -9.78
CA LEU A 16 -5.08 2.61 -9.45
C LEU A 16 -3.53 2.61 -9.46
N LEU A 17 -2.91 3.31 -10.39
CA LEU A 17 -1.45 3.49 -10.46
C LEU A 17 -0.93 4.35 -9.31
N VAL A 18 -1.67 5.38 -8.88
CA VAL A 18 -1.34 6.18 -7.70
C VAL A 18 -1.49 5.34 -6.43
N LEU A 19 -2.51 4.49 -6.34
CA LEU A 19 -2.69 3.55 -5.22
C LEU A 19 -1.58 2.48 -5.21
N LEU A 20 -1.19 1.96 -6.36
CA LEU A 20 -0.08 1.01 -6.50
C LEU A 20 1.27 1.66 -6.19
N ALA A 21 1.50 2.90 -6.60
CA ALA A 21 2.71 3.67 -6.23
C ALA A 21 2.75 3.98 -4.73
N PHE A 22 1.59 4.23 -4.10
CA PHE A 22 1.49 4.40 -2.65
C PHE A 22 1.72 3.08 -1.90
N LEU A 23 1.14 1.98 -2.36
CA LEU A 23 1.38 0.63 -1.81
C LEU A 23 2.83 0.16 -2.03
N SER A 24 3.43 0.46 -3.18
CA SER A 24 4.85 0.16 -3.43
C SER A 24 5.78 1.05 -2.61
N GLY A 25 5.41 2.31 -2.32
CA GLY A 25 6.10 3.16 -1.37
C GLY A 25 6.04 2.66 0.07
N LEU A 26 4.90 2.05 0.47
CA LEU A 26 4.75 1.39 1.78
C LEU A 26 5.58 0.09 1.89
N LEU A 27 5.81 -0.59 0.76
CA LEU A 27 6.66 -1.80 0.67
C LEU A 27 8.16 -1.46 0.58
N LEU A 28 8.51 -0.19 0.35
CA LEU A 28 9.87 0.33 0.39
C LEU A 28 10.26 0.88 1.79
N LEU A 29 9.58 0.48 2.85
CA LEU A 29 10.19 0.50 4.18
C LEU A 29 11.50 -0.28 4.06
N PRO A 30 12.62 0.23 4.61
CA PRO A 30 13.91 -0.42 4.45
C PRO A 30 13.75 -1.88 4.88
N GLY A 31 13.78 -2.76 3.88
CA GLY A 31 13.92 -4.18 4.13
C GLY A 31 15.18 -4.32 4.94
N GLN A 32 15.08 -4.95 6.10
CA GLN A 32 16.24 -5.29 6.90
C GLN A 32 17.30 -5.86 5.96
N ALA A 33 18.47 -5.22 5.92
CA ALA A 33 19.62 -5.75 5.22
C ALA A 33 19.74 -7.23 5.56
N LEU A 34 20.02 -8.04 4.57
CA LEU A 34 20.28 -9.47 4.74
C LEU A 34 21.16 -9.63 5.97
N ALA A 35 20.61 -10.19 7.05
CA ALA A 35 21.24 -10.33 8.33
C ALA A 35 22.62 -10.98 8.16
N SER A 36 23.66 -10.40 8.74
CA SER A 36 24.85 -11.14 9.10
C SER A 36 24.40 -12.34 9.94
N ASP A 37 25.09 -13.49 9.81
CA ASP A 37 24.74 -14.71 10.55
C ASP A 37 24.74 -14.53 12.09
N ARG A 38 24.93 -13.31 12.60
CA ARG A 38 24.89 -12.93 14.02
C ARG A 38 24.44 -11.48 14.22
N SER A 39 23.68 -11.23 15.28
CA SER A 39 23.24 -9.91 15.74
C SER A 39 23.20 -9.85 17.26
N TYR A 40 23.16 -8.66 17.84
CA TYR A 40 22.95 -8.49 19.27
C TYR A 40 22.21 -7.19 19.56
N GLN A 41 21.68 -7.10 20.79
CA GLN A 41 21.05 -5.89 21.32
C GLN A 41 21.61 -5.61 22.72
N ILE A 42 21.66 -4.31 23.10
CA ILE A 42 21.94 -3.90 24.47
C ILE A 42 20.58 -3.55 25.09
N THR A 43 20.08 -4.45 25.93
CA THR A 43 18.71 -4.37 26.45
C THR A 43 18.59 -3.59 27.76
N GLN A 44 19.69 -3.35 28.46
CA GLN A 44 19.74 -2.56 29.68
C GLN A 44 21.15 -2.00 29.92
N VAL A 45 21.23 -0.76 30.42
CA VAL A 45 22.45 -0.07 30.81
C VAL A 45 22.23 0.54 32.19
N ASP A 46 23.01 0.07 33.16
CA ASP A 46 23.02 0.58 34.53
C ASP A 46 24.42 1.17 34.84
N ILE A 47 24.45 2.45 35.15
CA ILE A 47 25.68 3.19 35.48
C ILE A 47 25.55 3.74 36.89
N ASP A 48 26.49 3.41 37.72
CA ASP A 48 26.67 3.95 39.08
C ASP A 48 27.97 4.74 39.10
N ALA A 49 27.88 6.03 39.37
CA ALA A 49 29.00 6.96 39.29
C ALA A 49 29.11 7.76 40.58
N THR A 50 30.31 7.79 41.18
CA THR A 50 30.60 8.56 42.39
C THR A 50 31.68 9.60 42.11
N VAL A 51 31.44 10.85 42.48
CA VAL A 51 32.44 11.91 42.43
C VAL A 51 33.07 12.07 43.83
N ASP A 52 34.38 11.98 43.92
CA ASP A 52 35.10 12.26 45.14
C ASP A 52 35.46 13.75 45.31
N ALA A 53 35.84 14.14 46.53
CA ALA A 53 36.21 15.54 46.85
C ALA A 53 37.47 16.01 46.08
N ASP A 54 38.30 15.13 45.57
CA ASP A 54 39.45 15.43 44.69
C ASP A 54 39.09 15.49 43.20
N GLY A 55 37.79 15.30 42.87
CA GLY A 55 37.28 15.35 41.53
C GLY A 55 37.41 14.07 40.71
N THR A 56 37.89 12.99 41.31
CA THR A 56 37.92 11.67 40.70
C THR A 56 36.48 11.17 40.52
N LEU A 57 36.15 10.72 39.34
CA LEU A 57 34.88 10.08 39.02
C LEU A 57 35.08 8.56 38.99
N HIS A 58 34.52 7.87 39.95
CA HIS A 58 34.48 6.41 40.02
C HIS A 58 33.23 5.90 39.30
N VAL A 59 33.40 5.11 38.26
CA VAL A 59 32.28 4.61 37.43
C VAL A 59 32.22 3.09 37.50
N VAL A 60 31.03 2.57 37.76
CA VAL A 60 30.68 1.15 37.59
C VAL A 60 29.58 1.08 36.55
N GLU A 61 29.90 0.57 35.38
CA GLU A 61 28.97 0.47 34.27
C GLU A 61 28.65 -1.00 33.97
N THR A 62 27.36 -1.34 33.96
CA THR A 62 26.86 -2.67 33.63
C THR A 62 25.96 -2.62 32.42
N ARG A 63 26.25 -3.44 31.38
CA ARG A 63 25.42 -3.59 30.19
C ARG A 63 24.96 -5.02 30.02
N THR A 64 23.68 -5.19 29.64
CA THR A 64 23.09 -6.49 29.31
C THR A 64 23.03 -6.62 27.81
N PHE A 65 23.80 -7.55 27.26
CA PHE A 65 23.79 -7.93 25.87
C PHE A 65 22.87 -9.13 25.67
N ASP A 66 22.06 -9.11 24.60
CA ASP A 66 21.22 -10.21 24.15
C ASP A 66 21.76 -10.67 22.79
N PHE A 67 22.49 -11.78 22.78
CA PHE A 67 23.20 -12.28 21.61
C PHE A 67 22.34 -13.23 20.79
N ASP A 68 22.30 -13.01 19.48
CA ASP A 68 21.78 -13.93 18.47
C ASP A 68 22.94 -14.31 17.54
N GLY A 69 23.36 -15.56 17.57
CA GLY A 69 24.61 -16.05 16.98
C GLY A 69 25.75 -16.16 18.01
N SER A 70 26.97 -16.36 17.53
CA SER A 70 28.18 -16.58 18.35
C SER A 70 29.06 -15.34 18.38
N PHE A 71 29.46 -14.93 19.56
CA PHE A 71 30.36 -13.79 19.82
C PHE A 71 31.49 -14.24 20.73
N ASN A 72 32.69 -13.63 20.59
CA ASN A 72 33.86 -13.95 21.37
C ASN A 72 34.06 -12.97 22.54
N GLY A 73 33.29 -11.88 22.59
CA GLY A 73 33.39 -10.90 23.65
C GLY A 73 32.75 -9.56 23.28
N VAL A 74 33.01 -8.59 24.16
CA VAL A 74 32.50 -7.22 24.04
C VAL A 74 33.65 -6.22 24.23
N TYR A 75 33.47 -4.99 23.78
CA TYR A 75 34.44 -3.93 23.95
C TYR A 75 33.79 -2.61 24.35
N TRP A 76 34.56 -1.79 25.09
CA TRP A 76 34.27 -0.39 25.39
C TRP A 76 35.38 0.49 24.85
N ASP A 77 35.01 1.60 24.27
CA ASP A 77 35.90 2.72 23.95
C ASP A 77 35.65 3.83 24.98
N ILE A 78 36.56 4.03 25.88
CA ILE A 78 36.45 5.02 26.97
C ILE A 78 37.24 6.26 26.54
N PRO A 79 36.64 7.47 26.48
CA PRO A 79 37.35 8.67 26.07
C PRO A 79 38.44 9.10 27.04
N THR A 80 39.56 9.53 26.48
CA THR A 80 40.71 10.09 27.19
C THR A 80 41.24 11.32 26.49
N GLY A 81 42.18 12.03 27.11
CA GLY A 81 42.85 13.18 26.51
C GLY A 81 42.15 14.51 26.79
N TYR A 82 42.35 15.52 25.95
CA TYR A 82 41.95 16.90 26.22
C TYR A 82 40.43 17.11 26.31
N ASN A 83 39.99 17.64 27.46
CA ASN A 83 38.61 18.03 27.72
C ASN A 83 38.38 19.52 27.34
N PRO A 84 37.70 19.84 26.27
CA PRO A 84 37.51 21.21 25.82
C PRO A 84 36.61 22.03 26.76
N ASN A 85 35.80 21.38 27.59
CA ASN A 85 34.88 22.09 28.49
C ASN A 85 35.60 22.80 29.64
N ASN A 86 36.74 22.24 30.10
CA ASN A 86 37.49 22.74 31.22
C ASN A 86 39.00 22.91 30.97
N GLY A 87 39.48 22.45 29.80
CA GLY A 87 40.89 22.54 29.42
C GLY A 87 41.83 21.58 30.16
N GLN A 88 41.31 20.54 30.79
CA GLN A 88 42.08 19.51 31.52
C GLN A 88 42.30 18.26 30.63
N GLU A 89 43.31 17.46 30.97
CA GLU A 89 43.49 16.12 30.41
C GLU A 89 42.63 15.13 31.18
N VAL A 90 41.87 14.31 30.47
CA VAL A 90 41.11 13.20 31.04
C VAL A 90 41.98 11.94 31.02
N GLU A 91 42.25 11.42 32.18
CA GLU A 91 42.94 10.15 32.37
C GLU A 91 41.97 9.11 32.91
N VAL A 92 42.02 7.90 32.37
CA VAL A 92 41.16 6.78 32.77
C VAL A 92 42.01 5.62 33.26
N ASN A 93 41.67 5.08 34.42
CA ASN A 93 42.28 3.89 34.99
C ASN A 93 41.21 2.81 35.20
N VAL A 94 41.22 1.75 34.37
CA VAL A 94 40.30 0.62 34.51
C VAL A 94 40.71 -0.21 35.71
N THR A 95 39.83 -0.31 36.69
CA THR A 95 40.09 -1.01 37.97
C THR A 95 39.62 -2.46 37.95
N SER A 96 38.53 -2.76 37.21
CA SER A 96 38.08 -4.14 36.98
C SER A 96 37.20 -4.24 35.76
N ALA A 97 37.14 -5.44 35.17
CA ALA A 97 36.22 -5.80 34.09
C ALA A 97 35.85 -7.28 34.22
N GLY A 98 34.66 -7.65 33.77
CA GLY A 98 34.23 -9.03 33.80
C GLY A 98 32.75 -9.21 33.55
N GLU A 99 32.23 -10.36 33.91
CA GLU A 99 30.84 -10.75 33.75
C GLU A 99 30.09 -10.71 35.09
N SER A 100 28.86 -10.18 35.07
CA SER A 100 28.00 -10.16 36.25
C SER A 100 26.98 -11.29 36.22
N THR A 101 27.07 -12.19 37.20
CA THR A 101 26.11 -13.28 37.40
C THR A 101 25.45 -13.18 38.77
N ALA A 102 24.10 -13.26 38.81
CA ALA A 102 23.29 -13.21 40.03
C ALA A 102 23.64 -12.04 40.99
N GLY A 103 24.05 -10.88 40.44
CA GLY A 103 24.38 -9.68 41.23
C GLY A 103 25.81 -9.63 41.77
N SER A 104 26.67 -10.58 41.40
CA SER A 104 28.09 -10.57 41.76
C SER A 104 28.95 -10.46 40.50
N LEU A 105 29.99 -9.65 40.53
CA LEU A 105 30.99 -9.53 39.48
C LEU A 105 31.94 -10.74 39.53
N LEU A 106 32.01 -11.49 38.45
CA LEU A 106 33.11 -12.41 38.18
C LEU A 106 34.21 -11.59 37.49
N ALA A 107 35.15 -11.10 38.26
CA ALA A 107 36.26 -10.30 37.76
C ALA A 107 37.22 -11.14 36.91
N PHE A 108 37.50 -10.66 35.70
CA PHE A 108 38.44 -11.27 34.75
C PHE A 108 39.87 -10.78 35.01
N GLN A 109 40.84 -11.44 34.45
CA GLN A 109 42.23 -11.06 34.57
C GLN A 109 42.68 -10.15 33.42
N LEU A 110 43.45 -9.11 33.73
CA LEU A 110 44.12 -8.29 32.73
C LEU A 110 45.19 -9.14 32.02
N SER A 111 45.05 -9.36 30.74
CA SER A 111 45.96 -10.20 29.93
C SER A 111 45.81 -9.86 28.46
N ASP A 112 46.93 -9.93 27.73
CA ASP A 112 46.93 -9.80 26.26
C ASP A 112 46.83 -11.17 25.54
N SER A 113 46.37 -12.21 26.28
CA SER A 113 46.29 -13.58 25.74
C SER A 113 45.06 -13.81 24.82
N ASP A 114 44.08 -12.93 24.83
CA ASP A 114 42.79 -13.08 24.15
C ASP A 114 41.99 -14.32 24.59
N GLU A 115 42.33 -14.93 25.73
CA GLU A 115 41.66 -16.10 26.27
C GLU A 115 40.34 -15.75 26.98
N ASP A 116 39.40 -16.68 26.95
CA ASP A 116 38.11 -16.56 27.63
C ASP A 116 38.33 -16.31 29.16
N GLY A 117 37.58 -15.36 29.72
CA GLY A 117 37.77 -14.93 31.11
C GLY A 117 38.91 -13.92 31.35
N THR A 118 39.41 -13.28 30.28
CA THR A 118 40.39 -12.20 30.35
C THR A 118 39.87 -10.88 29.80
N TYR A 119 40.55 -9.78 30.08
CA TYR A 119 40.33 -8.51 29.39
C TYR A 119 41.67 -7.85 29.03
N SER A 120 41.69 -7.08 27.96
CA SER A 120 42.85 -6.31 27.52
C SER A 120 42.54 -4.82 27.39
N ILE A 121 43.54 -3.97 27.53
CA ILE A 121 43.45 -2.52 27.44
C ILE A 121 44.43 -2.04 26.38
N SER A 122 43.98 -1.20 25.46
CA SER A 122 44.84 -0.61 24.43
C SER A 122 44.51 0.87 24.21
N ASP A 123 45.53 1.70 24.21
CA ASP A 123 45.42 3.14 23.92
C ASP A 123 45.31 3.36 22.41
N ARG A 124 44.35 4.20 22.02
CA ARG A 124 44.08 4.56 20.63
C ARG A 124 44.00 6.08 20.46
N GLY A 125 44.96 6.80 21.00
CA GLY A 125 45.01 8.26 20.95
C GLY A 125 44.08 8.93 21.95
N SER A 126 42.87 9.33 21.53
CA SER A 126 41.88 9.99 22.40
C SER A 126 40.87 9.03 23.06
N ILE A 127 41.09 7.72 22.91
CA ILE A 127 40.28 6.67 23.55
C ILE A 127 41.15 5.55 24.10
N GLN A 128 40.72 4.98 25.21
CA GLN A 128 41.23 3.74 25.73
C GLN A 128 40.23 2.62 25.44
N ARG A 129 40.61 1.63 24.59
CA ARG A 129 39.80 0.47 24.28
C ARG A 129 40.03 -0.64 25.27
N LEU A 130 38.95 -1.00 25.95
CA LEU A 130 38.85 -2.18 26.82
C LEU A 130 38.15 -3.29 26.02
N LYS A 131 38.76 -4.47 25.88
CA LYS A 131 38.12 -5.67 25.34
C LYS A 131 37.95 -6.71 26.44
N ILE A 132 36.78 -7.31 26.54
CA ILE A 132 36.46 -8.40 27.44
C ILE A 132 36.24 -9.65 26.59
N TYR A 133 37.01 -10.70 26.83
CA TYR A 133 36.93 -11.96 26.13
C TYR A 133 36.05 -12.93 26.93
N SER A 134 34.87 -13.20 26.44
CA SER A 134 33.90 -14.13 27.01
C SER A 134 32.98 -14.61 25.88
N ALA A 135 33.06 -15.90 25.56
CA ALA A 135 32.34 -16.48 24.45
C ALA A 135 30.89 -16.77 24.78
N HIS A 136 29.94 -16.22 24.00
CA HIS A 136 28.50 -16.40 24.17
C HIS A 136 27.82 -16.78 22.89
N ARG A 137 26.70 -17.52 23.02
CA ARG A 137 25.91 -17.95 21.85
C ARG A 137 24.43 -18.04 22.17
N ASN A 138 23.62 -17.20 21.48
CA ASN A 138 22.15 -17.21 21.59
C ASN A 138 21.65 -17.10 23.05
N GLU A 139 22.22 -16.16 23.82
CA GLU A 139 21.92 -15.98 25.23
C GLU A 139 22.15 -14.54 25.68
N LYS A 140 21.66 -14.21 26.89
CA LYS A 140 21.90 -12.93 27.51
C LYS A 140 23.12 -13.03 28.46
N ALA A 141 24.00 -12.05 28.34
CA ALA A 141 25.12 -11.88 29.24
C ALA A 141 25.20 -10.44 29.79
N ARG A 142 25.67 -10.29 31.02
CA ARG A 142 25.83 -8.99 31.66
C ARG A 142 27.31 -8.74 31.92
N PHE A 143 27.83 -7.69 31.30
CA PHE A 143 29.22 -7.28 31.49
C PHE A 143 29.27 -6.04 32.36
N THR A 144 30.18 -6.02 33.29
CA THR A 144 30.44 -4.88 34.17
C THR A 144 31.91 -4.46 34.06
N ILE A 145 32.09 -3.16 33.88
CA ILE A 145 33.40 -2.52 33.96
C ILE A 145 33.40 -1.52 35.11
N ALA A 146 34.57 -1.36 35.76
CA ALA A 146 34.77 -0.30 36.70
C ALA A 146 36.06 0.46 36.35
N TYR A 147 35.98 1.77 36.40
CA TYR A 147 37.12 2.64 36.14
C TYR A 147 37.06 3.94 36.93
N ASP A 148 38.22 4.54 37.14
CA ASP A 148 38.39 5.86 37.70
C ASP A 148 38.77 6.83 36.60
N ALA A 149 38.13 8.00 36.58
CA ALA A 149 38.41 9.04 35.58
C ALA A 149 38.70 10.37 36.29
N THR A 150 39.77 11.03 35.88
CA THR A 150 40.13 12.38 36.35
C THR A 150 39.97 13.40 35.24
N GLY A 151 40.00 14.71 35.56
CA GLY A 151 39.88 15.77 34.58
C GLY A 151 38.45 16.01 34.03
N ILE A 152 37.41 15.36 34.60
CA ILE A 152 36.03 15.55 34.23
C ILE A 152 35.34 16.60 35.13
N ALA A 153 35.46 16.46 36.44
CA ALA A 153 34.94 17.43 37.39
C ALA A 153 35.81 18.70 37.44
N THR A 154 35.19 19.85 37.65
CA THR A 154 35.89 21.15 37.70
C THR A 154 35.42 21.97 38.90
N ARG A 155 36.39 22.52 39.62
CA ARG A 155 36.13 23.49 40.69
C ARG A 155 36.30 24.91 40.16
N TRP A 156 35.20 25.50 39.70
CA TRP A 156 35.16 26.91 39.29
C TRP A 156 35.23 27.85 40.51
N GLN A 157 35.37 29.17 40.29
CA GLN A 157 35.38 30.15 41.36
C GLN A 157 34.06 30.17 42.14
N ASP A 158 32.93 29.95 41.47
CA ASP A 158 31.57 30.13 41.97
C ASP A 158 30.74 28.83 42.05
N THR A 159 31.20 27.72 41.45
CA THR A 159 30.51 26.44 41.46
C THR A 159 31.47 25.25 41.24
N GLY A 160 31.11 24.08 41.72
CA GLY A 160 31.60 22.81 41.20
C GLY A 160 30.77 22.36 40.03
N GLU A 161 31.37 21.75 39.03
CA GLU A 161 30.70 21.25 37.81
C GLU A 161 31.21 19.86 37.52
N LEU A 162 30.25 18.93 37.19
CA LEU A 162 30.49 17.69 36.48
C LEU A 162 29.76 17.79 35.16
N TYR A 163 30.52 17.71 34.04
CA TYR A 163 29.94 17.70 32.69
C TYR A 163 30.47 16.46 31.97
N TRP A 164 29.62 15.41 31.88
CA TRP A 164 30.02 14.09 31.45
C TRP A 164 29.01 13.40 30.57
N LYS A 165 29.49 12.87 29.40
CA LYS A 165 28.73 12.03 28.51
C LYS A 165 28.84 10.58 29.00
N PHE A 166 27.74 10.05 29.54
CA PHE A 166 27.71 8.70 30.12
C PHE A 166 27.25 7.62 29.13
N VAL A 167 26.59 7.97 28.04
CA VAL A 167 26.38 7.14 26.83
C VAL A 167 26.71 7.96 25.61
N SER A 168 27.60 7.45 24.77
CA SER A 168 28.04 8.14 23.55
C SER A 168 27.35 7.61 22.32
N ASP A 169 27.50 8.33 21.20
CA ASP A 169 27.10 8.00 19.85
C ASP A 169 28.04 6.99 19.13
N GLY A 170 29.03 6.44 19.86
CA GLY A 170 29.97 5.44 19.32
C GLY A 170 29.57 3.98 19.59
N TRP A 171 28.34 3.71 20.03
CA TRP A 171 27.87 2.33 20.24
C TRP A 171 27.36 1.75 18.92
N ASP A 172 27.72 0.48 18.65
CA ASP A 172 27.32 -0.21 17.42
C ASP A 172 25.80 -0.46 17.33
N VAL A 173 25.11 -0.50 18.47
CA VAL A 173 23.65 -0.69 18.58
C VAL A 173 23.07 0.25 19.64
N GLU A 174 21.75 0.48 19.56
CA GLU A 174 21.00 1.25 20.55
C GLU A 174 21.22 0.72 21.98
N SER A 175 21.46 1.62 22.93
CA SER A 175 21.51 1.35 24.37
C SER A 175 20.12 1.52 24.97
N GLN A 176 19.40 0.42 25.27
CA GLN A 176 18.03 0.46 25.80
C GLN A 176 18.02 0.52 27.34
N ASN A 177 16.94 1.08 27.89
CA ASN A 177 16.69 1.14 29.35
C ASN A 177 17.87 1.65 30.14
N VAL A 178 18.34 2.86 29.83
CA VAL A 178 19.51 3.48 30.44
C VAL A 178 19.14 4.11 31.77
N THR A 179 19.88 3.78 32.80
CA THR A 179 19.84 4.44 34.12
C THR A 179 21.25 4.80 34.55
N CYS A 180 21.48 6.07 34.90
CA CYS A 180 22.73 6.53 35.47
C CYS A 180 22.46 7.21 36.81
N THR A 181 23.02 6.68 37.89
CA THR A 181 22.97 7.25 39.25
C THR A 181 24.29 7.93 39.55
N LEU A 182 24.24 9.21 39.88
CA LEU A 182 25.38 10.00 40.25
C LEU A 182 25.35 10.31 41.75
N HIS A 183 26.36 9.87 42.50
CA HIS A 183 26.61 10.18 43.88
C HIS A 183 27.55 11.39 44.00
N LEU A 184 27.09 12.44 44.68
CA LEU A 184 27.83 13.69 44.84
C LEU A 184 28.73 13.67 46.08
N PRO A 185 29.85 14.42 46.09
CA PRO A 185 30.81 14.47 47.22
C PRO A 185 30.29 15.40 48.36
N VAL A 186 29.13 15.08 48.90
CA VAL A 186 28.44 15.89 49.92
C VAL A 186 29.20 15.81 51.25
N PRO A 187 29.75 16.92 51.78
CA PRO A 187 30.44 16.91 53.04
C PRO A 187 29.52 16.57 54.22
N ALA A 188 30.09 16.02 55.29
CA ALA A 188 29.34 15.71 56.51
C ALA A 188 28.67 16.96 57.10
N GLY A 189 27.36 16.88 57.31
CA GLY A 189 26.54 18.00 57.81
C GLY A 189 25.95 18.92 56.74
N GLU A 190 26.29 18.73 55.47
CA GLU A 190 25.62 19.38 54.33
C GLU A 190 24.55 18.48 53.70
N SER A 191 23.69 19.05 52.90
CA SER A 191 22.62 18.31 52.21
C SER A 191 22.37 18.85 50.81
N VAL A 192 21.88 17.98 49.91
CA VAL A 192 21.41 18.37 48.57
C VAL A 192 20.05 19.02 48.68
N THR A 193 19.92 20.19 48.08
CA THR A 193 18.64 20.90 47.88
C THR A 193 18.48 21.18 46.40
N ALA A 194 17.71 20.33 45.73
CA ALA A 194 17.47 20.38 44.27
C ALA A 194 17.00 21.78 43.83
N GLY A 195 17.61 22.28 42.75
CA GLY A 195 17.31 23.60 42.20
C GLY A 195 17.89 24.80 42.97
N GLN A 196 18.49 24.57 44.15
CA GLN A 196 19.12 25.62 44.96
C GLN A 196 20.64 25.46 44.94
N ASN A 197 21.20 24.58 45.78
CA ASN A 197 22.63 24.36 45.83
C ASN A 197 23.13 23.29 44.87
N VAL A 198 22.23 22.40 44.39
CA VAL A 198 22.53 21.43 43.33
C VAL A 198 21.52 21.59 42.21
N ARG A 199 22.02 21.65 40.97
CA ARG A 199 21.22 21.66 39.73
C ARG A 199 21.78 20.61 38.81
N ALA A 200 20.86 19.94 38.09
CA ALA A 200 21.21 18.88 37.14
C ALA A 200 20.39 19.00 35.86
N TRP A 201 21.06 18.82 34.76
CA TRP A 201 20.49 18.81 33.41
C TRP A 201 20.94 17.57 32.66
N GLY A 202 20.05 17.02 31.85
CA GLY A 202 20.36 15.91 30.97
C GLY A 202 20.18 16.32 29.52
N HIS A 203 21.12 15.97 28.65
CA HIS A 203 21.07 16.22 27.22
C HIS A 203 21.11 14.90 26.48
N GLY A 204 20.28 14.77 25.41
CA GLY A 204 20.17 13.54 24.65
C GLY A 204 18.72 13.26 24.23
N PRO A 205 18.24 12.01 24.33
CA PRO A 205 16.90 11.64 23.95
C PRO A 205 15.81 12.50 24.61
N LEU A 206 14.77 12.86 23.84
CA LEU A 206 13.72 13.78 24.31
C LEU A 206 12.83 13.20 25.41
N ASP A 207 12.83 11.90 25.59
CA ASP A 207 12.12 11.18 26.66
C ASP A 207 12.98 10.97 27.92
N GLY A 208 14.23 11.41 27.87
CA GLY A 208 15.13 11.40 29.03
C GLY A 208 14.60 12.22 30.21
N SER A 209 14.84 11.75 31.42
CA SER A 209 14.44 12.42 32.65
C SER A 209 15.57 12.52 33.67
N VAL A 210 15.53 13.58 34.48
CA VAL A 210 16.45 13.82 35.60
C VAL A 210 15.63 13.95 36.87
N SER A 211 16.03 13.23 37.90
CA SER A 211 15.37 13.26 39.21
C SER A 211 16.41 13.24 40.36
N PHE A 212 15.98 13.63 41.56
CA PHE A 212 16.80 13.56 42.74
C PHE A 212 16.26 12.47 43.68
N SER A 213 17.14 11.62 44.20
CA SER A 213 16.83 10.58 45.18
C SER A 213 17.76 10.74 46.41
N GLY A 214 17.30 11.46 47.41
CA GLY A 214 18.15 11.87 48.55
C GLY A 214 19.26 12.81 48.08
N SER A 215 20.53 12.39 48.23
CA SER A 215 21.71 13.12 47.76
C SER A 215 22.11 12.79 46.31
N ASP A 216 21.46 11.81 45.70
CA ASP A 216 21.86 11.29 44.40
C ASP A 216 21.08 11.96 43.29
N VAL A 217 21.69 12.05 42.12
CA VAL A 217 21.04 12.50 40.87
C VAL A 217 20.86 11.31 39.94
N VAL A 218 19.63 11.04 39.52
CA VAL A 218 19.31 9.89 38.70
C VAL A 218 18.86 10.37 37.32
N PHE A 219 19.53 9.88 36.28
CA PHE A 219 19.23 10.11 34.87
C PHE A 219 18.67 8.82 34.28
N THR A 220 17.56 8.92 33.52
CA THR A 220 16.97 7.77 32.83
C THR A 220 16.60 8.13 31.40
N ALA A 221 16.75 7.17 30.48
CA ALA A 221 16.25 7.24 29.11
C ALA A 221 15.75 5.87 28.67
N SER A 222 14.69 5.81 27.88
CA SER A 222 14.15 4.53 27.37
C SER A 222 15.09 3.87 26.36
N GLY A 223 15.81 4.68 25.58
CA GLY A 223 16.82 4.26 24.62
C GLY A 223 17.72 5.42 24.21
N VAL A 224 18.95 5.12 23.82
CA VAL A 224 19.91 6.04 23.22
C VAL A 224 20.37 5.41 21.92
N GLY A 225 19.98 5.99 20.78
CA GLY A 225 20.28 5.51 19.43
C GLY A 225 21.78 5.56 19.10
N THR A 226 22.18 4.91 18.01
CA THR A 226 23.59 4.86 17.58
C THR A 226 24.18 6.20 17.18
N ASP A 227 23.34 7.15 16.80
CA ASP A 227 23.67 8.55 16.41
C ASP A 227 23.22 9.56 17.49
N GLU A 228 22.86 9.06 18.66
CA GLU A 228 22.48 9.86 19.83
C GLU A 228 23.46 9.65 20.97
N TYR A 229 23.41 10.53 21.94
CA TYR A 229 24.17 10.43 23.17
C TYR A 229 23.30 10.77 24.37
N ALA A 230 23.72 10.33 25.55
CA ALA A 230 23.18 10.82 26.83
C ALA A 230 24.30 11.43 27.67
N GLU A 231 24.07 12.66 28.08
CA GLU A 231 25.04 13.51 28.76
C GLU A 231 24.41 14.17 29.97
N MET A 232 25.17 14.32 31.04
CA MET A 232 24.75 15.05 32.21
C MET A 232 25.62 16.27 32.48
N ARG A 233 24.99 17.32 32.94
CA ARG A 233 25.64 18.48 33.54
C ARG A 233 25.08 18.70 34.94
N VAL A 234 25.93 18.67 35.96
CA VAL A 234 25.53 18.86 37.35
C VAL A 234 26.39 19.94 37.97
N THR A 235 25.74 20.95 38.59
CA THR A 235 26.42 21.98 39.37
C THR A 235 26.10 21.82 40.86
N PHE A 236 27.11 22.01 41.69
CA PHE A 236 27.03 21.90 43.14
C PHE A 236 28.01 22.88 43.82
N PRO A 237 27.96 23.06 45.14
CA PRO A 237 28.89 23.97 45.82
C PRO A 237 30.36 23.64 45.54
N GLN A 238 31.12 24.63 45.12
CA GLN A 238 32.53 24.44 44.76
C GLN A 238 33.38 23.94 45.95
N SER A 239 32.92 24.17 47.21
CA SER A 239 33.54 23.68 48.44
C SER A 239 33.56 22.15 48.54
N TRP A 240 32.64 21.46 47.83
CA TRP A 240 32.58 19.98 47.83
C TRP A 240 33.74 19.34 47.07
N LEU A 241 34.36 20.07 46.14
CA LEU A 241 35.59 19.64 45.45
C LEU A 241 36.86 20.20 46.15
N SER A 242 36.95 20.00 47.44
CA SER A 242 38.02 20.59 48.28
C SER A 242 39.42 20.11 47.88
N GLY A 243 39.58 18.93 47.30
CA GLY A 243 40.83 18.38 46.82
C GLY A 243 41.27 18.91 45.43
N LEU A 244 40.39 19.54 44.65
CA LEU A 244 40.75 20.14 43.37
C LEU A 244 41.26 21.57 43.52
N SER A 245 42.22 21.95 42.65
CA SER A 245 42.63 23.34 42.48
C SER A 245 41.49 24.17 41.96
N GLN A 246 41.22 25.32 42.58
CA GLN A 246 40.13 26.22 42.16
C GLN A 246 40.55 27.04 40.92
N SER A 247 39.73 27.02 39.90
CA SER A 247 39.84 27.92 38.75
C SER A 247 39.51 29.37 39.16
N SER A 248 40.19 30.34 38.53
CA SER A 248 39.92 31.76 38.75
C SER A 248 38.68 32.26 37.98
N ALA A 249 38.11 31.45 37.11
CA ALA A 249 36.94 31.80 36.31
C ALA A 249 35.63 31.46 37.04
N GLY A 250 34.71 32.40 37.09
CA GLY A 250 33.30 32.14 37.42
C GLY A 250 32.57 31.56 36.21
N ARG A 251 31.75 30.55 36.43
CA ARG A 251 31.10 29.84 35.34
C ARG A 251 29.57 29.64 35.54
N LEU A 252 29.09 29.78 36.78
CA LEU A 252 27.69 29.45 37.11
C LEU A 252 26.65 30.21 36.28
N ASP A 253 26.79 31.53 36.15
CA ASP A 253 25.83 32.34 35.38
C ASP A 253 25.78 31.96 33.89
N SER A 254 26.97 31.67 33.31
CA SER A 254 27.02 31.20 31.92
C SER A 254 26.41 29.81 31.76
N ILE A 255 26.63 28.88 32.68
CA ILE A 255 26.00 27.56 32.69
C ILE A 255 24.48 27.69 32.74
N LEU A 256 23.96 28.49 33.65
CA LEU A 256 22.52 28.71 33.79
C LEU A 256 21.89 29.30 32.50
N SER A 257 22.61 30.24 31.85
CA SER A 257 22.15 30.85 30.59
C SER A 257 22.19 29.86 29.45
N GLU A 258 23.24 29.05 29.32
CA GLU A 258 23.39 27.98 28.33
C GLU A 258 22.25 26.96 28.47
N GLU A 259 22.00 26.45 29.67
CA GLU A 259 20.97 25.45 29.97
C GLU A 259 19.57 25.98 29.72
N GLN A 260 19.31 27.27 30.08
CA GLN A 260 18.04 27.90 29.79
C GLN A 260 17.78 28.03 28.26
N GLN A 261 18.81 28.42 27.51
CA GLN A 261 18.72 28.52 26.06
C GLN A 261 18.42 27.15 25.43
N TRP A 262 19.13 26.08 25.83
CA TRP A 262 18.90 24.73 25.31
C TRP A 262 17.51 24.21 25.67
N ALA A 263 17.04 24.47 26.89
CA ALA A 263 15.68 24.12 27.30
C ALA A 263 14.61 24.85 26.44
N ASP A 264 14.81 26.14 26.16
CA ASP A 264 13.91 26.94 25.34
C ASP A 264 13.90 26.44 23.89
N GLU A 265 15.07 26.10 23.34
CA GLU A 265 15.19 25.52 22.00
C GLU A 265 14.49 24.15 21.90
N ALA A 266 14.72 23.27 22.90
CA ALA A 266 14.07 21.96 22.96
C ALA A 266 12.54 22.08 23.06
N ASN A 267 12.04 22.99 23.90
CA ASN A 267 10.61 23.27 24.04
C ASN A 267 10.01 23.87 22.78
N ALA A 268 10.76 24.73 22.08
CA ALA A 268 10.33 25.28 20.80
C ALA A 268 10.23 24.18 19.72
N ARG A 269 11.20 23.25 19.65
CA ARG A 269 11.16 22.10 18.74
C ARG A 269 9.96 21.19 19.04
N ARG A 270 9.73 20.83 20.31
CA ARG A 270 8.57 20.04 20.76
C ARG A 270 7.24 20.70 20.40
N THR A 271 7.15 22.02 20.63
CA THR A 271 5.94 22.78 20.31
C THR A 271 5.68 22.83 18.80
N ARG A 272 6.72 23.07 18.00
CA ARG A 272 6.61 23.05 16.52
C ARG A 272 6.18 21.67 16.01
N ALA A 273 6.78 20.60 16.52
CA ALA A 273 6.41 19.22 16.15
C ALA A 273 4.93 18.92 16.50
N ARG A 274 4.47 19.30 17.71
CA ARG A 274 3.06 19.13 18.10
C ARG A 274 2.10 19.91 17.22
N ILE A 275 2.38 21.18 16.94
CA ILE A 275 1.54 22.03 16.07
C ILE A 275 1.46 21.40 14.66
N LEU A 276 2.57 20.91 14.14
CA LEU A 276 2.63 20.32 12.81
C LEU A 276 1.84 19.01 12.76
N VAL A 277 2.02 18.11 13.72
CA VAL A 277 1.29 16.82 13.78
C VAL A 277 -0.22 17.06 13.96
N TRP A 278 -0.64 17.87 14.95
CA TRP A 278 -2.06 18.12 15.18
C TRP A 278 -2.70 18.98 14.09
N GLY A 279 -1.98 19.98 13.57
CA GLY A 279 -2.46 20.86 12.49
C GLY A 279 -2.66 20.10 11.19
N THR A 280 -1.69 19.31 10.77
CA THR A 280 -1.80 18.46 9.57
C THR A 280 -2.87 17.38 9.74
N GLY A 281 -2.98 16.79 10.93
CA GLY A 281 -4.02 15.82 11.26
C GLY A 281 -5.43 16.40 11.15
N ALA A 282 -5.65 17.58 11.70
CA ALA A 282 -6.94 18.28 11.58
C ALA A 282 -7.28 18.62 10.13
N LEU A 283 -6.30 19.14 9.37
CA LEU A 283 -6.48 19.45 7.96
C LEU A 283 -6.84 18.22 7.13
N ALA A 284 -6.15 17.11 7.36
CA ALA A 284 -6.39 15.83 6.70
C ALA A 284 -7.81 15.30 7.01
N ALA A 285 -8.23 15.36 8.28
CA ALA A 285 -9.57 14.95 8.66
C ALA A 285 -10.66 15.81 8.01
N ILE A 286 -10.47 17.14 7.96
CA ILE A 286 -11.39 18.08 7.29
C ILE A 286 -11.45 17.78 5.79
N ALA A 287 -10.32 17.53 5.14
CA ALA A 287 -10.26 17.19 3.72
C ALA A 287 -11.02 15.90 3.44
N ALA A 288 -10.75 14.82 4.18
CA ALA A 288 -11.41 13.53 4.01
C ALA A 288 -12.94 13.64 4.20
N VAL A 289 -13.40 14.30 5.27
CA VAL A 289 -14.83 14.53 5.52
C VAL A 289 -15.44 15.38 4.41
N GLY A 290 -14.75 16.46 3.99
CA GLY A 290 -15.17 17.33 2.90
C GLY A 290 -15.36 16.58 1.58
N THR A 291 -14.42 15.70 1.23
CA THR A 291 -14.50 14.85 0.03
C THR A 291 -15.68 13.88 0.09
N VAL A 292 -15.90 13.22 1.23
CA VAL A 292 -17.05 12.31 1.40
C VAL A 292 -18.38 13.08 1.30
N VAL A 293 -18.49 14.24 1.96
CA VAL A 293 -19.69 15.08 1.88
C VAL A 293 -19.93 15.55 0.43
N LEU A 294 -18.88 15.99 -0.26
CA LEU A 294 -18.96 16.37 -1.68
C LEU A 294 -19.44 15.20 -2.54
N ALA A 295 -18.91 14.00 -2.31
CA ALA A 295 -19.33 12.80 -3.03
C ALA A 295 -20.81 12.49 -2.81
N LEU A 296 -21.29 12.52 -1.56
CA LEU A 296 -22.69 12.30 -1.23
C LEU A 296 -23.63 13.35 -1.85
N LEU A 297 -23.27 14.63 -1.78
CA LEU A 297 -24.07 15.71 -2.36
C LEU A 297 -24.15 15.62 -3.88
N LYS A 298 -23.00 15.36 -4.53
CA LYS A 298 -22.95 15.18 -6.00
C LYS A 298 -23.73 13.96 -6.44
N LYS A 299 -23.59 12.83 -5.71
CA LYS A 299 -24.33 11.60 -6.01
C LYS A 299 -25.84 11.78 -5.86
N ARG A 300 -26.30 12.41 -4.76
CA ARG A 300 -27.73 12.71 -4.55
C ARG A 300 -28.30 13.62 -5.65
N LYS A 301 -27.53 14.64 -6.05
CA LYS A 301 -27.94 15.51 -7.16
C LYS A 301 -28.04 14.72 -8.45
N TYR A 302 -27.02 13.92 -8.79
CA TYR A 302 -26.99 13.08 -9.97
C TYR A 302 -28.17 12.12 -10.01
N ASP A 303 -28.45 11.39 -8.92
CA ASP A 303 -29.55 10.41 -8.84
C ASP A 303 -30.91 11.06 -9.05
N ARG A 304 -31.14 12.24 -8.46
CA ARG A 304 -32.37 13.01 -8.66
C ARG A 304 -32.52 13.51 -10.09
N ASP A 305 -31.45 14.09 -10.67
CA ASP A 305 -31.49 14.68 -12.00
C ASP A 305 -31.60 13.58 -13.11
N ASN A 306 -31.28 12.33 -12.77
CA ASN A 306 -31.33 11.15 -13.66
C ASN A 306 -32.39 10.12 -13.24
N GLU A 307 -33.38 10.50 -12.46
CA GLU A 307 -34.50 9.62 -12.12
C GLU A 307 -35.38 9.37 -13.36
N PRO A 308 -35.65 8.09 -13.73
CA PRO A 308 -36.51 7.79 -14.90
C PRO A 308 -37.96 8.12 -14.62
N ASP A 309 -38.70 8.49 -15.66
CA ASP A 309 -40.15 8.66 -15.58
C ASP A 309 -40.88 7.30 -15.55
N PHE A 310 -40.29 6.27 -16.19
CA PHE A 310 -40.78 4.90 -16.12
C PHE A 310 -40.52 4.27 -14.77
N LYS A 311 -41.62 3.90 -14.03
CA LYS A 311 -41.53 3.38 -12.64
C LYS A 311 -42.19 2.00 -12.46
N ASP A 312 -42.72 1.40 -13.55
CA ASP A 312 -43.35 0.10 -13.45
C ASP A 312 -42.31 -1.00 -13.12
N LYS A 313 -42.71 -1.97 -12.31
CA LYS A 313 -41.87 -3.11 -11.93
C LYS A 313 -41.55 -4.00 -13.14
N TYR A 314 -42.47 -4.10 -14.11
CA TYR A 314 -42.39 -4.98 -15.25
C TYR A 314 -42.58 -4.24 -16.57
N PHE A 315 -41.77 -4.63 -17.54
CA PHE A 315 -41.95 -4.25 -18.96
C PHE A 315 -41.95 -5.51 -19.82
N ARG A 316 -42.90 -5.64 -20.76
CA ARG A 316 -43.20 -6.91 -21.42
C ARG A 316 -42.86 -6.92 -22.93
N ASP A 317 -42.02 -6.05 -23.37
CA ASP A 317 -41.58 -5.93 -24.76
C ASP A 317 -40.13 -5.47 -24.82
N VAL A 318 -39.53 -5.51 -26.01
CA VAL A 318 -38.20 -4.91 -26.22
C VAL A 318 -38.36 -3.39 -26.23
N PRO A 319 -37.61 -2.64 -25.39
CA PRO A 319 -37.86 -1.22 -25.18
C PRO A 319 -37.75 -0.35 -26.41
N THR A 320 -36.84 -0.72 -27.33
CA THR A 320 -36.60 0.01 -28.58
C THR A 320 -36.19 -0.95 -29.70
N SER A 321 -36.18 -0.48 -30.94
CA SER A 321 -35.68 -1.24 -32.09
C SER A 321 -34.18 -1.12 -32.31
N ASP A 322 -33.45 -0.63 -31.32
CA ASP A 322 -31.98 -0.57 -31.36
C ASP A 322 -31.37 -1.99 -31.33
N HIS A 323 -30.15 -2.14 -31.85
CA HIS A 323 -29.46 -3.43 -31.93
C HIS A 323 -29.26 -4.06 -30.53
N PRO A 324 -29.50 -5.39 -30.33
CA PRO A 324 -29.37 -6.05 -29.04
C PRO A 324 -28.02 -5.81 -28.36
N ALA A 325 -26.91 -5.86 -29.11
CA ALA A 325 -25.58 -5.58 -28.53
C ALA A 325 -25.44 -4.13 -28.02
N VAL A 326 -26.11 -3.15 -28.68
CA VAL A 326 -26.12 -1.75 -28.26
C VAL A 326 -26.96 -1.57 -26.98
N LEU A 327 -28.09 -2.28 -26.87
CA LEU A 327 -28.92 -2.33 -25.68
C LEU A 327 -28.18 -3.05 -24.53
N GLY A 328 -27.39 -4.08 -24.82
CA GLY A 328 -26.49 -4.75 -23.86
C GLY A 328 -25.43 -3.81 -23.35
N ALA A 329 -24.77 -3.08 -24.23
CA ALA A 329 -23.82 -2.06 -23.83
C ALA A 329 -24.46 -1.00 -22.92
N LEU A 330 -25.71 -0.57 -23.19
CA LEU A 330 -26.45 0.33 -22.29
C LEU A 330 -26.71 -0.31 -20.93
N PHE A 331 -27.18 -1.56 -20.90
CA PHE A 331 -27.48 -2.29 -19.67
C PHE A 331 -26.22 -2.50 -18.80
N ASN A 332 -25.08 -2.83 -19.44
CA ASN A 332 -23.78 -3.03 -18.81
C ASN A 332 -23.01 -1.71 -18.62
N GLY A 333 -23.65 -0.58 -18.88
CA GLY A 333 -23.11 0.76 -18.66
C GLY A 333 -21.93 1.13 -19.55
N GLY A 334 -21.97 0.73 -20.80
CA GLY A 334 -21.00 1.03 -21.84
C GLY A 334 -19.98 -0.09 -22.11
N SER A 335 -19.99 -1.16 -21.30
CA SER A 335 -19.13 -2.34 -21.50
C SER A 335 -19.77 -3.35 -22.44
N VAL A 336 -18.95 -4.06 -23.20
CA VAL A 336 -19.38 -5.10 -24.15
C VAL A 336 -18.67 -6.39 -23.79
N GLU A 337 -19.40 -7.50 -23.79
CA GLU A 337 -18.90 -8.83 -23.42
C GLU A 337 -19.21 -9.85 -24.53
N GLY A 338 -18.85 -11.10 -24.36
CA GLY A 338 -19.13 -12.17 -25.33
C GLY A 338 -20.64 -12.45 -25.56
N LYS A 339 -21.49 -12.12 -24.57
CA LYS A 339 -22.93 -12.30 -24.65
C LYS A 339 -23.60 -11.38 -25.68
N GLU A 340 -23.12 -10.17 -25.90
CA GLU A 340 -23.59 -9.26 -26.92
C GLU A 340 -23.30 -9.80 -28.33
N LEU A 341 -22.16 -10.48 -28.48
CA LEU A 341 -21.83 -11.16 -29.74
C LEU A 341 -22.73 -12.38 -29.95
N THR A 342 -22.99 -13.18 -28.93
CA THR A 342 -23.90 -14.32 -28.94
C THR A 342 -25.33 -13.89 -29.33
N ALA A 343 -25.84 -12.83 -28.70
CA ALA A 343 -27.16 -12.26 -29.03
C ALA A 343 -27.22 -11.76 -30.49
N THR A 344 -26.12 -11.18 -30.99
CA THR A 344 -26.03 -10.78 -32.40
C THR A 344 -26.13 -11.98 -33.34
N LEU A 345 -25.45 -13.10 -33.00
CA LEU A 345 -25.55 -14.32 -33.82
C LEU A 345 -26.96 -14.94 -33.80
N MET A 346 -27.60 -14.96 -32.65
CA MET A 346 -28.97 -15.45 -32.52
C MET A 346 -29.93 -14.63 -33.41
N ARG A 347 -29.78 -13.30 -33.40
CA ARG A 347 -30.54 -12.42 -34.30
C ARG A 347 -30.24 -12.67 -35.78
N LEU A 348 -28.95 -12.83 -36.13
CA LEU A 348 -28.54 -13.13 -37.51
C LEU A 348 -29.03 -14.51 -37.97
N THR A 349 -29.21 -15.45 -37.04
CA THR A 349 -29.81 -16.77 -37.31
C THR A 349 -31.30 -16.63 -37.59
N ASP A 350 -32.02 -15.85 -36.78
CA ASP A 350 -33.46 -15.56 -36.96
C ASP A 350 -33.74 -14.87 -38.31
N GLU A 351 -32.89 -13.91 -38.71
CA GLU A 351 -32.98 -13.22 -39.98
C GLU A 351 -32.46 -14.03 -41.19
N GLY A 352 -31.95 -15.25 -40.96
CA GLY A 352 -31.47 -16.17 -41.98
C GLY A 352 -30.21 -15.72 -42.71
N TYR A 353 -29.32 -14.98 -42.05
CA TYR A 353 -27.99 -14.66 -42.57
C TYR A 353 -26.97 -15.78 -42.29
N ILE A 354 -27.17 -16.51 -41.20
CA ILE A 354 -26.36 -17.65 -40.80
C ILE A 354 -27.23 -18.81 -40.35
N SER A 355 -26.69 -20.02 -40.34
CA SER A 355 -27.30 -21.20 -39.72
C SER A 355 -26.38 -21.81 -38.69
N LEU A 356 -26.97 -22.39 -37.63
CA LEU A 356 -26.27 -23.11 -36.58
C LEU A 356 -26.56 -24.61 -36.72
N GLU A 357 -25.51 -25.43 -36.67
CA GLU A 357 -25.61 -26.89 -36.71
C GLU A 357 -24.68 -27.55 -35.69
N LYS A 358 -25.17 -28.62 -35.05
CA LYS A 358 -24.31 -29.50 -34.25
C LYS A 358 -23.63 -30.49 -35.19
N VAL A 359 -22.31 -30.58 -35.15
CA VAL A 359 -21.50 -31.44 -36.02
C VAL A 359 -20.66 -32.39 -35.17
N THR A 360 -20.46 -33.59 -35.71
CA THR A 360 -19.65 -34.62 -35.04
C THR A 360 -18.37 -34.80 -35.84
N THR A 361 -17.24 -34.47 -35.24
CA THR A 361 -15.93 -34.66 -35.86
C THR A 361 -15.26 -35.88 -35.28
N LYS A 362 -14.75 -36.75 -36.18
CA LYS A 362 -13.93 -37.94 -35.78
C LYS A 362 -12.47 -37.57 -35.89
N LYS A 363 -11.76 -37.52 -34.75
CA LYS A 363 -10.31 -37.34 -34.74
C LYS A 363 -9.63 -38.72 -34.56
N LYS A 364 -8.87 -39.16 -35.58
CA LYS A 364 -8.06 -40.40 -35.47
C LYS A 364 -7.06 -40.25 -34.31
N GLY A 365 -7.17 -41.10 -33.29
CA GLY A 365 -6.23 -41.21 -32.20
C GLY A 365 -5.46 -42.53 -32.24
N LEU A 366 -4.30 -42.62 -31.58
CA LEU A 366 -3.47 -43.81 -31.50
C LEU A 366 -4.20 -45.05 -30.90
N PHE A 367 -5.29 -44.82 -30.15
CA PHE A 367 -6.07 -45.85 -29.44
C PHE A 367 -7.55 -45.87 -29.87
N GLY A 368 -7.86 -45.46 -31.13
CA GLY A 368 -9.22 -45.40 -31.66
C GLY A 368 -9.71 -44.00 -31.98
N ASP A 369 -10.74 -43.91 -32.84
CA ASP A 369 -11.34 -42.64 -33.24
C ASP A 369 -12.04 -41.96 -32.03
N LYS A 370 -11.55 -40.80 -31.61
CA LYS A 370 -12.28 -39.95 -30.63
C LYS A 370 -13.35 -39.15 -31.38
N VAL A 371 -14.58 -39.44 -31.04
CA VAL A 371 -15.73 -38.64 -31.49
C VAL A 371 -15.80 -37.36 -30.66
N ARG A 372 -15.68 -36.19 -31.28
CA ARG A 372 -15.85 -34.89 -30.63
C ARG A 372 -17.05 -34.19 -31.24
N GLU A 373 -17.98 -33.83 -30.42
CA GLU A 373 -19.06 -32.92 -30.76
C GLU A 373 -18.57 -31.48 -30.83
N ASP A 374 -19.00 -30.74 -31.83
CA ASP A 374 -18.69 -29.31 -32.00
C ASP A 374 -19.93 -28.61 -32.59
N TYR A 375 -19.92 -27.29 -32.56
CA TYR A 375 -20.93 -26.48 -33.22
C TYR A 375 -20.32 -25.74 -34.40
N ARG A 376 -21.10 -25.64 -35.47
CA ARG A 376 -20.70 -24.97 -36.69
C ARG A 376 -21.73 -23.89 -37.06
N VAL A 377 -21.26 -22.69 -37.27
CA VAL A 377 -22.05 -21.60 -37.88
C VAL A 377 -21.67 -21.50 -39.35
N THR A 378 -22.66 -21.50 -40.22
CA THR A 378 -22.47 -21.39 -41.67
C THR A 378 -23.10 -20.08 -42.16
N LYS A 379 -22.38 -19.31 -42.96
CA LYS A 379 -22.86 -18.08 -43.58
C LYS A 379 -23.72 -18.46 -44.78
N LEU A 380 -24.98 -18.00 -44.79
CA LEU A 380 -25.95 -18.30 -45.84
C LEU A 380 -26.03 -17.20 -46.92
N LYS A 381 -25.94 -15.93 -46.51
CA LYS A 381 -26.02 -14.78 -47.40
C LYS A 381 -25.16 -13.62 -46.94
N GLY A 382 -24.78 -12.75 -47.85
CA GLY A 382 -24.08 -11.51 -47.54
C GLY A 382 -25.02 -10.42 -47.02
N MET A 383 -24.49 -9.47 -46.26
CA MET A 383 -25.24 -8.30 -45.84
C MET A 383 -25.58 -7.41 -47.07
N PRO A 384 -26.81 -6.92 -47.20
CA PRO A 384 -27.15 -5.95 -48.23
C PRO A 384 -26.41 -4.62 -47.98
N ARG A 385 -26.44 -3.69 -48.95
CA ARG A 385 -25.91 -2.34 -48.71
C ARG A 385 -26.75 -1.65 -47.64
N SER A 386 -26.06 -0.92 -46.73
CA SER A 386 -26.71 -0.15 -45.67
C SER A 386 -27.67 0.90 -46.27
N SER A 387 -28.93 0.83 -45.88
CA SER A 387 -29.98 1.78 -46.28
C SER A 387 -30.95 1.97 -45.09
N GLY A 388 -31.80 3.00 -45.16
CA GLY A 388 -32.81 3.24 -44.14
C GLY A 388 -32.41 4.27 -43.06
N SER A 389 -33.05 4.17 -41.92
CA SER A 389 -32.87 5.08 -40.77
C SER A 389 -31.46 5.02 -40.14
N ALA A 390 -31.16 5.95 -39.26
CA ALA A 390 -29.90 5.92 -38.49
C ALA A 390 -29.77 4.61 -37.67
N ARG A 391 -30.88 4.09 -37.13
CA ARG A 391 -30.93 2.80 -36.40
C ARG A 391 -30.63 1.62 -37.31
N ASP A 392 -31.20 1.59 -38.52
CA ASP A 392 -30.94 0.53 -39.51
C ASP A 392 -29.46 0.53 -39.91
N LYS A 393 -28.87 1.71 -40.09
CA LYS A 393 -27.44 1.87 -40.40
C LYS A 393 -26.55 1.44 -39.20
N ALA A 394 -26.96 1.72 -37.97
CA ALA A 394 -26.26 1.29 -36.77
C ALA A 394 -26.29 -0.25 -36.67
N THR A 395 -27.47 -0.86 -36.83
CA THR A 395 -27.68 -2.31 -36.84
C THR A 395 -26.80 -2.97 -37.90
N HIS A 396 -26.89 -2.49 -39.16
CA HIS A 396 -26.05 -2.98 -40.26
C HIS A 396 -24.54 -2.89 -39.95
N THR A 397 -24.09 -1.84 -39.25
CA THR A 397 -22.69 -1.67 -38.92
C THR A 397 -22.23 -2.74 -37.93
N VAL A 398 -22.99 -3.00 -36.85
CA VAL A 398 -22.67 -4.02 -35.85
C VAL A 398 -22.68 -5.41 -36.48
N ASP A 399 -23.72 -5.76 -37.26
CA ASP A 399 -23.84 -7.06 -37.94
C ASP A 399 -22.70 -7.31 -38.93
N SER A 400 -22.38 -6.30 -39.76
CA SER A 400 -21.29 -6.40 -40.73
C SER A 400 -19.93 -6.61 -40.04
N LYS A 401 -19.69 -5.96 -38.90
CA LYS A 401 -18.46 -6.18 -38.11
C LYS A 401 -18.44 -7.55 -37.45
N THR A 402 -19.57 -8.04 -36.96
CA THR A 402 -19.72 -9.41 -36.43
C THR A 402 -19.39 -10.45 -37.51
N LEU A 403 -20.03 -10.35 -38.70
CA LEU A 403 -19.73 -11.26 -39.80
C LEU A 403 -18.27 -11.16 -40.28
N SER A 404 -17.67 -9.96 -40.24
CA SER A 404 -16.26 -9.77 -40.59
C SER A 404 -15.33 -10.42 -39.58
N LEU A 405 -15.60 -10.27 -38.30
CA LEU A 405 -14.82 -10.93 -37.22
C LEU A 405 -14.83 -12.46 -37.40
N LEU A 406 -16.02 -13.02 -37.55
CA LEU A 406 -16.20 -14.47 -37.58
C LEU A 406 -15.77 -15.12 -38.90
N PHE A 407 -16.22 -14.59 -40.02
CA PHE A 407 -16.05 -15.24 -41.33
C PHE A 407 -14.89 -14.68 -42.17
N LYS A 408 -14.46 -13.43 -41.93
CA LYS A 408 -13.32 -12.87 -42.65
C LYS A 408 -12.00 -13.00 -41.90
N THR A 409 -12.08 -13.04 -40.55
CA THR A 409 -10.86 -13.10 -39.72
C THR A 409 -10.65 -14.49 -39.14
N ILE A 410 -11.64 -15.08 -38.45
CA ILE A 410 -11.43 -16.33 -37.68
C ILE A 410 -11.63 -17.59 -38.55
N SER A 411 -12.64 -17.59 -39.47
CA SER A 411 -12.92 -18.75 -40.32
C SER A 411 -11.83 -18.99 -41.36
N ASP A 412 -11.49 -20.26 -41.62
CA ASP A 412 -10.47 -20.66 -42.59
C ASP A 412 -10.97 -20.51 -44.06
N ASP A 413 -12.25 -20.77 -44.30
CA ASP A 413 -12.85 -20.79 -45.65
C ASP A 413 -13.72 -19.55 -45.94
N GLY A 414 -13.98 -18.70 -44.96
CA GLY A 414 -14.84 -17.52 -45.06
C GLY A 414 -16.34 -17.82 -45.03
N GLU A 415 -16.75 -19.09 -44.95
CA GLU A 415 -18.15 -19.54 -44.99
C GLU A 415 -18.57 -20.32 -43.75
N LYS A 416 -17.66 -21.07 -43.14
CA LYS A 416 -17.93 -21.95 -41.99
C LYS A 416 -17.03 -21.64 -40.83
N LEU A 417 -17.61 -21.53 -39.63
CA LEU A 417 -16.89 -21.32 -38.38
C LEU A 417 -17.22 -22.44 -37.40
N TYR A 418 -16.20 -23.16 -36.94
CA TYR A 418 -16.28 -24.14 -35.84
C TYR A 418 -15.93 -23.48 -34.52
N PHE A 419 -16.71 -23.74 -33.47
CA PHE A 419 -16.44 -23.09 -32.16
C PHE A 419 -15.11 -23.50 -31.58
N SER A 420 -14.70 -24.76 -31.76
CA SER A 420 -13.36 -25.24 -31.33
C SER A 420 -12.19 -24.56 -32.05
N HIS A 421 -12.44 -23.89 -33.19
CA HIS A 421 -11.41 -23.19 -33.95
C HIS A 421 -11.11 -21.80 -33.40
N ILE A 422 -12.07 -21.15 -32.70
CA ILE A 422 -11.97 -19.77 -32.24
C ILE A 422 -10.75 -19.55 -31.32
N GLU A 423 -10.62 -20.36 -30.26
CA GLU A 423 -9.51 -20.26 -29.31
C GLU A 423 -8.17 -20.63 -29.96
N SER A 424 -8.16 -21.66 -30.83
CA SER A 424 -6.94 -22.07 -31.52
C SER A 424 -6.44 -20.99 -32.49
N PHE A 425 -7.35 -20.27 -33.15
CA PHE A 425 -7.02 -19.13 -33.99
C PHE A 425 -6.44 -17.97 -33.18
N ALA A 426 -7.09 -17.59 -32.06
CA ALA A 426 -6.63 -16.52 -31.20
C ALA A 426 -5.23 -16.78 -30.62
N LYS A 427 -4.92 -18.07 -30.32
CA LYS A 427 -3.60 -18.49 -29.88
C LYS A 427 -2.53 -18.40 -30.97
N LYS A 428 -2.91 -18.70 -32.22
CA LYS A 428 -2.00 -18.70 -33.38
C LYS A 428 -1.75 -17.31 -33.91
N GLU A 429 -2.77 -16.47 -33.97
CA GLU A 429 -2.78 -15.13 -34.57
C GLU A 429 -3.35 -14.10 -33.58
N PRO A 430 -2.69 -13.88 -32.42
CA PRO A 430 -3.24 -13.07 -31.32
C PRO A 430 -3.47 -11.60 -31.71
N GLU A 431 -2.57 -10.99 -32.46
CA GLU A 431 -2.70 -9.59 -32.91
C GLU A 431 -3.87 -9.41 -33.89
N LEU A 432 -4.04 -10.35 -34.81
CA LEU A 432 -5.10 -10.31 -35.80
C LEU A 432 -6.47 -10.51 -35.15
N TYR A 433 -6.56 -11.46 -34.21
CA TYR A 433 -7.77 -11.69 -33.40
C TYR A 433 -8.12 -10.46 -32.59
N HIS A 434 -7.18 -9.94 -31.80
CA HIS A 434 -7.37 -8.77 -30.94
C HIS A 434 -7.83 -7.54 -31.73
N SER A 435 -7.13 -7.21 -32.84
CA SER A 435 -7.50 -6.09 -33.70
C SER A 435 -8.91 -6.24 -34.34
N ALA A 436 -9.30 -7.46 -34.67
CA ALA A 436 -10.64 -7.71 -35.25
C ALA A 436 -11.73 -7.63 -34.17
N TYR A 437 -11.46 -8.14 -32.97
CA TYR A 437 -12.36 -8.05 -31.83
C TYR A 437 -12.56 -6.59 -31.40
N GLU A 438 -11.49 -5.82 -31.23
CA GLU A 438 -11.55 -4.37 -30.92
C GLU A 438 -12.37 -3.58 -31.97
N LYS A 439 -12.26 -3.93 -33.26
CA LYS A 439 -13.06 -3.28 -34.30
C LYS A 439 -14.54 -3.58 -34.16
N TRP A 440 -14.90 -4.78 -33.73
CA TRP A 440 -16.29 -5.14 -33.44
C TRP A 440 -16.77 -4.43 -32.16
N GLU A 441 -16.03 -4.51 -31.08
CA GLU A 441 -16.32 -3.84 -29.81
C GLU A 441 -16.46 -2.32 -30.01
N GLY A 442 -15.50 -1.72 -30.72
CA GLY A 442 -15.55 -0.29 -31.07
C GLY A 442 -16.75 0.11 -31.94
N ALA A 443 -17.28 -0.80 -32.74
CA ALA A 443 -18.51 -0.55 -33.48
C ALA A 443 -19.73 -0.55 -32.55
N VAL A 444 -19.82 -1.48 -31.60
CA VAL A 444 -20.91 -1.53 -30.61
C VAL A 444 -20.85 -0.33 -29.67
N THR A 445 -19.70 -0.09 -29.04
CA THR A 445 -19.49 1.01 -28.07
C THR A 445 -19.63 2.38 -28.73
N GLY A 446 -19.19 2.51 -30.01
CA GLY A 446 -19.36 3.73 -30.77
C GLY A 446 -20.84 4.03 -31.04
N LYS A 447 -21.65 3.00 -31.39
CA LYS A 447 -23.09 3.15 -31.59
C LYS A 447 -23.86 3.36 -30.30
N TYR A 448 -23.43 2.75 -29.21
CA TYR A 448 -23.92 3.05 -27.86
C TYR A 448 -23.68 4.52 -27.50
N ALA A 449 -22.44 5.02 -27.67
CA ALA A 449 -22.09 6.40 -27.35
C ALA A 449 -22.87 7.40 -28.23
N GLU A 450 -22.99 7.15 -29.55
CA GLU A 450 -23.76 7.98 -30.48
C GLU A 450 -25.24 8.06 -30.08
N ARG A 451 -25.80 6.96 -29.54
CA ARG A 451 -27.23 6.81 -29.30
C ARG A 451 -27.64 7.23 -27.88
N PHE A 452 -26.87 6.87 -26.87
CA PHE A 452 -27.26 6.94 -25.46
C PHE A 452 -26.37 7.76 -24.57
N GLU A 453 -25.15 8.16 -25.01
CA GLU A 453 -24.33 9.07 -24.22
C GLU A 453 -24.83 10.53 -24.38
N ASP A 454 -24.72 11.27 -23.29
CA ASP A 454 -24.99 12.71 -23.31
C ASP A 454 -23.77 13.46 -23.88
N SER A 455 -23.96 14.08 -25.03
CA SER A 455 -22.98 14.92 -25.71
C SER A 455 -22.89 16.35 -25.12
N GLY A 456 -23.69 16.65 -24.09
CA GLY A 456 -23.78 18.00 -23.51
C GLY A 456 -22.46 18.50 -22.91
N GLU A 457 -22.14 19.79 -23.13
CA GLU A 457 -20.95 20.47 -22.58
C GLU A 457 -20.95 20.56 -21.04
N LYS A 458 -22.10 20.46 -20.40
CA LYS A 458 -22.23 20.50 -18.94
C LYS A 458 -21.84 19.13 -18.35
N GLY A 459 -20.61 19.05 -17.85
CA GLY A 459 -20.15 17.88 -17.12
C GLY A 459 -21.07 17.55 -15.93
N ASN A 460 -21.32 16.25 -15.70
CA ASN A 460 -22.09 15.73 -14.56
C ASN A 460 -21.45 16.03 -13.17
N GLY A 461 -20.42 16.88 -13.11
CA GLY A 461 -19.73 17.27 -11.89
C GLY A 461 -18.73 16.22 -11.36
N CYS A 462 -18.52 15.09 -12.06
CA CYS A 462 -17.57 14.06 -11.64
C CYS A 462 -16.11 14.55 -11.66
N GLY A 463 -15.75 15.52 -12.48
CA GLY A 463 -14.42 16.13 -12.52
C GLY A 463 -13.97 16.69 -11.17
N TRP A 464 -14.89 17.31 -10.42
CA TRP A 464 -14.61 17.81 -9.08
C TRP A 464 -14.35 16.69 -8.06
N LEU A 465 -15.03 15.55 -8.20
CA LEU A 465 -14.79 14.37 -7.35
C LEU A 465 -13.44 13.75 -7.65
N VAL A 466 -13.09 13.65 -8.93
CA VAL A 466 -11.76 13.15 -9.33
C VAL A 466 -10.67 14.08 -8.80
N LEU A 467 -10.84 15.41 -8.93
CA LEU A 467 -9.89 16.38 -8.41
C LEU A 467 -9.74 16.27 -6.88
N ALA A 468 -10.85 16.16 -6.15
CA ALA A 468 -10.82 16.00 -4.69
C ALA A 468 -10.09 14.71 -4.29
N GLY A 469 -10.37 13.58 -4.95
CA GLY A 469 -9.69 12.32 -4.68
C GLY A 469 -8.19 12.38 -4.98
N VAL A 470 -7.76 13.07 -6.04
CA VAL A 470 -6.33 13.29 -6.32
C VAL A 470 -5.67 14.15 -5.24
N ILE A 471 -6.35 15.21 -4.79
CA ILE A 471 -5.86 16.06 -3.69
C ILE A 471 -5.71 15.24 -2.41
N ASP A 472 -6.68 14.39 -2.07
CA ASP A 472 -6.60 13.52 -0.89
C ASP A 472 -5.42 12.53 -0.98
N CYS A 473 -5.14 11.96 -2.15
CA CYS A 473 -3.98 11.09 -2.37
C CYS A 473 -2.64 11.83 -2.17
N ILE A 474 -2.53 13.05 -2.73
CA ILE A 474 -1.33 13.89 -2.55
C ILE A 474 -1.16 14.26 -1.08
N LEU A 475 -2.25 14.67 -0.41
CA LEU A 475 -2.23 15.03 1.01
C LEU A 475 -1.87 13.83 1.89
N ALA A 476 -2.36 12.63 1.56
CA ALA A 476 -1.99 11.40 2.26
C ALA A 476 -0.49 11.12 2.20
N PHE A 477 0.12 11.30 1.03
CA PHE A 477 1.56 11.15 0.86
C PHE A 477 2.35 12.20 1.65
N VAL A 478 1.95 13.48 1.57
CA VAL A 478 2.63 14.57 2.30
C VAL A 478 2.55 14.37 3.81
N VAL A 479 1.37 13.97 4.33
CA VAL A 479 1.17 13.69 5.76
C VAL A 479 2.02 12.49 6.20
N PHE A 480 2.07 11.43 5.40
CA PHE A 480 2.89 10.25 5.68
C PHE A 480 4.38 10.61 5.79
N VAL A 481 4.92 11.35 4.80
CA VAL A 481 6.33 11.77 4.80
C VAL A 481 6.62 12.71 5.98
N ALA A 482 5.71 13.66 6.27
CA ALA A 482 5.89 14.55 7.41
C ALA A 482 5.92 13.78 8.73
N TYR A 483 5.06 12.79 8.91
CA TYR A 483 5.01 11.98 10.14
C TYR A 483 6.19 11.02 10.27
N LEU A 484 6.76 10.59 9.17
CA LEU A 484 8.02 9.84 9.15
C LEU A 484 9.19 10.73 9.65
N ILE A 485 9.28 11.97 9.15
CA ILE A 485 10.36 12.91 9.52
C ILE A 485 10.25 13.38 10.98
N PHE A 486 9.03 13.53 11.49
CA PHE A 486 8.78 14.03 12.86
C PHE A 486 8.50 12.92 13.87
N GLU A 487 8.83 11.67 13.55
CA GLU A 487 8.71 10.48 14.43
C GLU A 487 7.35 10.40 15.14
N ALA A 488 6.28 10.68 14.40
CA ALA A 488 4.94 10.58 14.94
C ALA A 488 4.60 9.12 15.29
N SER A 489 3.68 8.91 16.23
CA SER A 489 3.26 7.57 16.61
C SER A 489 2.82 6.75 15.38
N VAL A 490 3.17 5.47 15.33
CA VAL A 490 2.84 4.53 14.23
C VAL A 490 1.34 4.58 13.89
N LEU A 491 0.49 4.71 14.90
CA LEU A 491 -0.96 4.83 14.70
C LEU A 491 -1.36 6.09 13.91
N ALA A 492 -0.72 7.24 14.18
CA ALA A 492 -0.98 8.48 13.44
C ALA A 492 -0.38 8.42 12.05
N MET A 493 0.83 7.87 11.90
CA MET A 493 1.55 7.74 10.64
C MET A 493 0.80 6.88 9.61
N ILE A 494 0.09 5.84 10.04
CA ILE A 494 -0.68 4.95 9.17
C ILE A 494 -2.16 5.36 9.09
N GLY A 495 -2.77 5.70 10.22
CA GLY A 495 -4.22 5.89 10.31
C GLY A 495 -4.75 7.08 9.51
N LEU A 496 -4.07 8.22 9.55
CA LEU A 496 -4.51 9.43 8.83
C LEU A 496 -4.35 9.34 7.30
N PRO A 497 -3.20 8.90 6.77
CA PRO A 497 -3.08 8.65 5.33
C PRO A 497 -4.10 7.63 4.82
N LEU A 498 -4.35 6.54 5.58
CA LEU A 498 -5.36 5.55 5.22
C LEU A 498 -6.78 6.14 5.14
N LEU A 499 -7.13 7.05 6.06
CA LEU A 499 -8.42 7.76 6.04
C LEU A 499 -8.58 8.61 4.76
N LEU A 500 -7.54 9.34 4.35
CA LEU A 500 -7.53 10.14 3.12
C LEU A 500 -7.65 9.26 1.88
N VAL A 501 -6.92 8.15 1.83
CA VAL A 501 -7.01 7.17 0.73
C VAL A 501 -8.41 6.57 0.65
N ALA A 502 -9.03 6.24 1.77
CA ALA A 502 -10.41 5.74 1.80
C ALA A 502 -11.41 6.78 1.26
N ALA A 503 -11.25 8.06 1.61
CA ALA A 503 -12.06 9.16 1.08
C ALA A 503 -11.85 9.34 -0.44
N ALA A 504 -10.61 9.27 -0.92
CA ALA A 504 -10.27 9.32 -2.34
C ALA A 504 -10.92 8.17 -3.11
N VAL A 505 -10.83 6.93 -2.60
CA VAL A 505 -11.49 5.76 -3.20
C VAL A 505 -13.01 5.97 -3.28
N ALA A 506 -13.63 6.45 -2.20
CA ALA A 506 -15.06 6.76 -2.19
C ALA A 506 -15.42 7.81 -3.26
N ALA A 507 -14.60 8.86 -3.44
CA ALA A 507 -14.80 9.87 -4.48
C ALA A 507 -14.65 9.30 -5.88
N PHE A 508 -13.64 8.46 -6.15
CA PHE A 508 -13.42 7.83 -7.46
C PHE A 508 -14.54 6.84 -7.81
N VAL A 509 -14.95 5.99 -6.86
CA VAL A 509 -16.07 5.05 -7.05
C VAL A 509 -17.36 5.81 -7.33
N THR A 510 -17.63 6.88 -6.58
CA THR A 510 -18.79 7.74 -6.82
C THR A 510 -18.73 8.37 -8.20
N ALA A 511 -17.59 8.96 -8.60
CA ALA A 511 -17.41 9.56 -9.91
C ALA A 511 -17.59 8.54 -11.04
N ALA A 512 -17.07 7.32 -10.89
CA ALA A 512 -17.23 6.24 -11.85
C ALA A 512 -18.69 5.76 -11.99
N SER A 513 -19.47 5.81 -10.90
CA SER A 513 -20.89 5.44 -10.89
C SER A 513 -21.81 6.48 -11.59
N MET A 514 -21.32 7.71 -11.79
CA MET A 514 -22.07 8.82 -12.40
C MET A 514 -21.88 8.82 -13.93
N LYS A 515 -22.55 7.89 -14.64
CA LYS A 515 -22.43 7.75 -16.10
C LYS A 515 -23.15 8.89 -16.82
N ARG A 516 -22.59 9.28 -17.98
CA ARG A 516 -23.22 10.26 -18.85
C ARG A 516 -24.17 9.54 -19.81
N ILE A 517 -25.41 9.37 -19.39
CA ILE A 517 -26.46 8.77 -20.22
C ILE A 517 -27.50 9.85 -20.48
N ASN A 518 -27.96 10.00 -21.74
CA ASN A 518 -29.00 10.96 -22.11
C ASN A 518 -30.37 10.50 -21.57
N ARG A 519 -31.40 11.37 -21.65
CA ARG A 519 -32.74 11.08 -21.10
C ARG A 519 -33.36 9.81 -21.72
N GLU A 520 -33.22 9.60 -23.03
CA GLU A 520 -33.73 8.40 -23.70
C GLU A 520 -32.99 7.13 -23.21
N GLY A 521 -31.70 7.21 -22.99
CA GLY A 521 -30.92 6.11 -22.41
C GLY A 521 -31.35 5.77 -20.99
N ILE A 522 -31.63 6.78 -20.14
CA ILE A 522 -32.15 6.56 -18.78
C ILE A 522 -33.50 5.82 -18.83
N GLU A 523 -34.44 6.27 -19.66
CA GLU A 523 -35.75 5.63 -19.80
C GLU A 523 -35.62 4.21 -20.39
N THR A 524 -34.77 4.03 -21.41
CA THR A 524 -34.54 2.71 -22.02
C THR A 524 -33.90 1.75 -21.00
N LEU A 525 -32.94 2.22 -20.20
CA LEU A 525 -32.30 1.42 -19.15
C LEU A 525 -33.30 1.01 -18.07
N ALA A 526 -34.20 1.91 -17.66
CA ALA A 526 -35.26 1.58 -16.69
C ALA A 526 -36.18 0.47 -17.22
N LYS A 527 -36.61 0.57 -18.52
CA LYS A 527 -37.41 -0.45 -19.17
C LYS A 527 -36.65 -1.77 -19.34
N LEU A 528 -35.34 -1.76 -19.66
CA LEU A 528 -34.51 -2.97 -19.72
C LEU A 528 -34.44 -3.69 -18.36
N ARG A 529 -34.28 -2.93 -17.28
CA ARG A 529 -34.30 -3.50 -15.92
C ARG A 529 -35.67 -4.11 -15.58
N ALA A 530 -36.74 -3.44 -15.94
CA ALA A 530 -38.09 -3.95 -15.75
C ALA A 530 -38.40 -5.16 -16.66
N LEU A 531 -37.84 -5.20 -17.86
CA LEU A 531 -37.91 -6.36 -18.76
C LEU A 531 -37.16 -7.55 -18.13
N ARG A 532 -35.94 -7.33 -17.62
CA ARG A 532 -35.20 -8.37 -16.91
C ARG A 532 -35.98 -8.90 -15.71
N SER A 533 -36.58 -8.01 -14.91
CA SER A 533 -37.41 -8.41 -13.76
C SER A 533 -38.62 -9.21 -14.20
N TRP A 534 -39.26 -8.84 -15.31
CA TRP A 534 -40.38 -9.60 -15.85
C TRP A 534 -39.94 -10.98 -16.37
N LEU A 535 -38.81 -11.07 -17.07
CA LEU A 535 -38.26 -12.33 -17.58
C LEU A 535 -37.82 -13.30 -16.46
N THR A 536 -37.46 -12.81 -15.29
CA THR A 536 -37.05 -13.62 -14.14
C THR A 536 -38.19 -13.96 -13.16
N ASP A 537 -39.21 -13.12 -13.07
CA ASP A 537 -40.33 -13.28 -12.09
C ASP A 537 -41.54 -13.94 -12.76
N PHE A 538 -41.42 -15.21 -13.10
CA PHE A 538 -42.39 -15.97 -13.86
C PHE A 538 -43.68 -16.37 -13.12
N THR A 539 -43.80 -16.10 -11.82
CA THR A 539 -45.01 -16.41 -11.05
C THR A 539 -46.28 -15.71 -11.61
N HIS A 540 -46.10 -14.64 -12.41
CA HIS A 540 -47.20 -13.87 -13.02
C HIS A 540 -47.33 -14.07 -14.55
N LEU A 541 -46.55 -14.96 -15.17
CA LEU A 541 -46.62 -15.20 -16.60
C LEU A 541 -47.91 -15.91 -17.08
N SER A 542 -48.53 -16.69 -16.18
CA SER A 542 -49.81 -17.38 -16.51
C SER A 542 -50.98 -16.43 -16.87
N GLU A 543 -50.90 -15.15 -16.50
CA GLU A 543 -51.97 -14.18 -16.71
C GLU A 543 -51.83 -13.29 -17.99
N ALA A 544 -50.63 -13.20 -18.60
CA ALA A 544 -50.40 -12.32 -19.75
C ALA A 544 -49.16 -12.72 -20.56
N VAL A 545 -49.07 -13.97 -20.99
CA VAL A 545 -48.00 -14.43 -21.88
C VAL A 545 -48.32 -14.10 -23.31
N PRO A 546 -47.41 -13.43 -24.07
CA PRO A 546 -47.58 -13.23 -25.49
C PRO A 546 -47.65 -14.58 -26.19
N SER A 547 -48.68 -14.79 -27.01
CA SER A 547 -48.78 -15.95 -27.91
C SER A 547 -47.99 -15.77 -29.20
N ASP A 548 -47.37 -14.60 -29.40
CA ASP A 548 -46.62 -14.23 -30.58
C ASP A 548 -45.19 -14.78 -30.53
N VAL A 549 -44.90 -15.75 -31.36
CA VAL A 549 -43.59 -16.39 -31.51
C VAL A 549 -42.52 -15.39 -31.98
N VAL A 550 -42.89 -14.43 -32.84
CA VAL A 550 -41.94 -13.39 -33.30
C VAL A 550 -41.45 -12.52 -32.13
N LEU A 551 -42.36 -12.22 -31.21
CA LEU A 551 -41.96 -11.50 -29.99
C LEU A 551 -41.03 -12.36 -29.09
N TRP A 552 -41.29 -13.66 -28.99
CA TRP A 552 -40.43 -14.57 -28.21
C TRP A 552 -39.02 -14.72 -28.78
N ASN A 553 -38.83 -14.70 -30.10
CA ASN A 553 -37.52 -14.65 -30.74
C ASN A 553 -36.73 -13.42 -30.25
N ARG A 554 -37.37 -12.24 -30.29
CA ARG A 554 -36.74 -10.99 -29.81
C ARG A 554 -36.50 -10.98 -28.31
N LEU A 555 -37.43 -11.50 -27.51
CA LEU A 555 -37.30 -11.58 -26.05
C LEU A 555 -36.18 -12.54 -25.63
N LEU A 556 -36.01 -13.68 -26.30
CA LEU A 556 -34.92 -14.61 -26.04
C LEU A 556 -33.54 -14.01 -26.35
N VAL A 557 -33.43 -13.30 -27.47
CA VAL A 557 -32.21 -12.54 -27.81
C VAL A 557 -31.90 -11.50 -26.72
N MET A 558 -32.93 -10.79 -26.24
CA MET A 558 -32.75 -9.85 -25.12
C MET A 558 -32.44 -10.53 -23.81
N ALA A 559 -33.00 -11.72 -23.53
CA ALA A 559 -32.68 -12.48 -22.33
C ALA A 559 -31.19 -12.86 -22.26
N VAL A 560 -30.55 -13.13 -23.41
CA VAL A 560 -29.08 -13.35 -23.47
C VAL A 560 -28.31 -12.11 -23.05
N VAL A 561 -28.68 -10.96 -23.56
CA VAL A 561 -28.04 -9.68 -23.24
C VAL A 561 -28.24 -9.28 -21.78
N LEU A 562 -29.43 -9.61 -21.24
CA LEU A 562 -29.81 -9.32 -19.86
C LEU A 562 -29.35 -10.40 -18.85
N ASP A 563 -28.64 -11.43 -19.34
CA ASP A 563 -28.09 -12.52 -18.51
C ASP A 563 -29.17 -13.30 -17.72
N VAL A 564 -30.27 -13.68 -18.42
CA VAL A 564 -31.41 -14.41 -17.88
C VAL A 564 -32.00 -15.42 -18.90
N ALA A 565 -31.26 -15.78 -19.95
CA ALA A 565 -31.76 -16.62 -21.02
C ALA A 565 -32.01 -18.07 -20.54
N ASP A 566 -31.20 -18.59 -19.67
CA ASP A 566 -31.35 -19.93 -19.12
C ASP A 566 -32.64 -20.06 -18.32
N GLU A 567 -32.92 -19.08 -17.47
CA GLU A 567 -34.15 -19.01 -16.68
C GLU A 567 -35.39 -18.89 -17.57
N VAL A 568 -35.30 -18.07 -18.62
CA VAL A 568 -36.39 -17.88 -19.58
C VAL A 568 -36.72 -19.20 -20.30
N ILE A 569 -35.72 -19.93 -20.77
CA ILE A 569 -35.93 -21.21 -21.45
C ILE A 569 -36.50 -22.26 -20.49
N ASP A 570 -36.00 -22.36 -19.29
CA ASP A 570 -36.50 -23.28 -18.25
C ASP A 570 -38.00 -23.04 -17.99
N GLN A 571 -38.38 -21.80 -17.91
CA GLN A 571 -39.75 -21.37 -17.67
C GLN A 571 -40.67 -21.56 -18.87
N LEU A 572 -40.24 -21.21 -20.09
CA LEU A 572 -41.00 -21.50 -21.32
C LEU A 572 -41.30 -22.99 -21.41
N ARG A 573 -40.35 -23.84 -21.10
CA ARG A 573 -40.54 -25.29 -21.08
C ARG A 573 -41.57 -25.73 -20.05
N ALA A 574 -41.60 -25.13 -18.89
CA ALA A 574 -42.54 -25.48 -17.84
C ALA A 574 -43.96 -24.97 -18.12
N THR A 575 -44.09 -23.79 -18.72
CA THR A 575 -45.38 -23.08 -18.85
C THR A 575 -45.96 -23.11 -20.27
N MET A 576 -45.13 -23.15 -21.33
CA MET A 576 -45.51 -23.03 -22.72
C MET A 576 -44.63 -23.88 -23.67
N PRO A 577 -44.58 -25.20 -23.47
CA PRO A 577 -43.75 -26.08 -24.29
C PRO A 577 -44.05 -25.98 -25.82
N GLN A 578 -45.29 -25.66 -26.17
CA GLN A 578 -45.71 -25.48 -27.59
C GLN A 578 -44.94 -24.36 -28.30
N VAL A 579 -44.46 -23.34 -27.62
CA VAL A 579 -43.63 -22.28 -28.23
C VAL A 579 -42.27 -22.82 -28.64
N LEU A 580 -41.70 -23.74 -27.84
CA LEU A 580 -40.41 -24.36 -28.12
C LEU A 580 -40.45 -25.31 -29.33
N ASP A 581 -41.62 -25.85 -29.64
CA ASP A 581 -41.83 -26.76 -30.76
C ASP A 581 -42.22 -26.02 -32.07
N ASP A 582 -42.41 -24.69 -32.02
CA ASP A 582 -42.77 -23.89 -33.19
C ASP A 582 -41.56 -23.74 -34.15
N PRO A 583 -41.72 -24.11 -35.42
CA PRO A 583 -40.65 -23.99 -36.44
C PRO A 583 -40.11 -22.55 -36.58
N ALA A 584 -40.93 -21.53 -36.33
CA ALA A 584 -40.51 -20.13 -36.40
C ALA A 584 -39.66 -19.70 -35.19
N PHE A 585 -39.67 -20.45 -34.07
CA PHE A 585 -38.82 -20.21 -32.90
C PHE A 585 -37.48 -20.97 -32.95
N MET A 586 -37.42 -22.03 -33.74
CA MET A 586 -36.23 -22.90 -33.85
C MET A 586 -34.93 -22.16 -34.22
N PRO A 587 -34.90 -21.17 -35.12
CA PRO A 587 -33.65 -20.44 -35.41
C PRO A 587 -33.00 -19.82 -34.18
N THR A 588 -33.80 -19.26 -33.28
CA THR A 588 -33.33 -18.64 -32.04
C THR A 588 -33.17 -19.66 -30.89
N TYR A 589 -34.20 -20.52 -30.72
CA TYR A 589 -34.18 -21.56 -29.69
C TYR A 589 -33.09 -22.60 -29.89
N GLY A 590 -32.68 -22.89 -31.16
CA GLY A 590 -31.59 -23.81 -31.49
C GLY A 590 -30.29 -23.54 -30.75
N TRP A 591 -30.04 -22.29 -30.36
CA TRP A 591 -28.89 -21.91 -29.55
C TRP A 591 -28.96 -22.43 -28.11
N TYR A 592 -30.13 -22.87 -27.63
CA TYR A 592 -30.35 -23.45 -26.29
C TYR A 592 -30.85 -24.90 -26.33
N TYR A 593 -31.29 -25.41 -27.48
CA TYR A 593 -31.93 -26.72 -27.64
C TYR A 593 -31.15 -27.87 -27.03
N TYR A 594 -29.83 -27.93 -27.25
CA TYR A 594 -28.99 -29.03 -26.82
C TYR A 594 -28.72 -29.09 -25.31
N ARG A 595 -29.00 -28.04 -24.56
CA ARG A 595 -28.89 -28.03 -23.09
C ARG A 595 -29.73 -29.15 -22.45
N TRP A 596 -30.88 -29.47 -23.03
CA TRP A 596 -31.81 -30.47 -22.50
C TRP A 596 -31.72 -31.83 -23.23
N HIS A 597 -30.98 -31.91 -24.30
CA HIS A 597 -30.81 -33.11 -25.13
C HIS A 597 -29.40 -33.69 -24.97
N GLY A 598 -28.78 -33.53 -23.75
CA GLY A 598 -27.53 -34.19 -23.37
C GLY A 598 -26.26 -33.45 -23.76
N GLY A 599 -26.28 -32.11 -23.86
CA GLY A 599 -25.10 -31.32 -24.19
C GLY A 599 -25.11 -29.92 -23.58
N SER A 600 -24.01 -29.18 -23.71
CA SER A 600 -23.96 -27.75 -23.40
C SER A 600 -24.69 -26.95 -24.46
N SER A 601 -25.36 -25.82 -24.11
CA SER A 601 -25.99 -24.96 -25.08
C SER A 601 -24.96 -24.33 -26.03
N PRO A 602 -25.23 -24.27 -27.35
CA PRO A 602 -24.37 -23.56 -28.29
C PRO A 602 -24.05 -22.12 -27.87
N ALA A 603 -25.03 -21.42 -27.31
CA ALA A 603 -24.82 -20.07 -26.77
C ALA A 603 -23.75 -20.00 -25.69
N ALA A 604 -23.79 -20.90 -24.69
CA ALA A 604 -22.79 -20.95 -23.65
C ALA A 604 -21.41 -21.34 -24.19
N VAL A 605 -21.35 -22.36 -25.06
CA VAL A 605 -20.09 -22.82 -25.69
C VAL A 605 -19.45 -21.70 -26.52
N PHE A 606 -20.23 -20.97 -27.29
CA PHE A 606 -19.73 -19.85 -28.09
C PHE A 606 -19.21 -18.71 -27.21
N THR A 607 -20.00 -18.28 -26.21
CA THR A 607 -19.60 -17.23 -25.27
C THR A 607 -18.30 -17.60 -24.57
N GLN A 608 -18.18 -18.82 -24.08
CA GLN A 608 -16.97 -19.32 -23.42
C GLN A 608 -15.77 -19.38 -24.39
N SER A 609 -15.98 -19.84 -25.63
CA SER A 609 -14.91 -19.89 -26.63
C SER A 609 -14.38 -18.50 -26.96
N MET A 610 -15.25 -17.50 -27.05
CA MET A 610 -14.85 -16.11 -27.28
C MET A 610 -14.11 -15.51 -26.09
N GLN A 611 -14.56 -15.78 -24.86
CA GLN A 611 -13.87 -15.33 -23.64
C GLN A 611 -12.48 -15.98 -23.52
N SER A 612 -12.38 -17.30 -23.72
CA SER A 612 -11.08 -18.00 -23.70
C SER A 612 -10.14 -17.45 -24.78
N ALA A 613 -10.65 -17.21 -25.99
CA ALA A 613 -9.88 -16.63 -27.09
C ALA A 613 -9.35 -15.23 -26.75
N HIS A 614 -10.16 -14.41 -26.11
CA HIS A 614 -9.75 -13.06 -25.69
C HIS A 614 -8.65 -13.12 -24.62
N HIS A 615 -8.82 -13.96 -23.59
CA HIS A 615 -7.78 -14.17 -22.55
C HIS A 615 -6.47 -14.69 -23.11
N VAL A 616 -6.52 -15.65 -24.02
CA VAL A 616 -5.31 -16.23 -24.65
C VAL A 616 -4.60 -15.20 -25.53
N SER A 617 -5.36 -14.39 -26.27
CA SER A 617 -4.82 -13.30 -27.09
C SER A 617 -4.13 -12.24 -26.24
N ASP A 618 -4.79 -11.78 -25.18
CA ASP A 618 -4.26 -10.75 -24.27
C ASP A 618 -2.98 -11.24 -23.54
N ALA A 619 -2.99 -12.50 -23.07
CA ALA A 619 -1.82 -13.10 -22.44
C ALA A 619 -0.63 -13.21 -23.40
N ALA A 620 -0.87 -13.55 -24.68
CA ALA A 620 0.17 -13.61 -25.70
C ALA A 620 0.75 -12.23 -26.02
N LEU A 621 -0.11 -11.20 -26.08
CA LEU A 621 0.30 -9.81 -26.32
C LEU A 621 1.08 -9.24 -25.12
N ALA A 622 0.65 -9.53 -23.88
CA ALA A 622 1.35 -9.12 -22.67
C ALA A 622 2.76 -9.74 -22.60
N ALA A 623 2.89 -11.04 -22.90
CA ALA A 623 4.18 -11.73 -22.92
C ALA A 623 5.16 -11.16 -23.95
N SER A 624 4.67 -10.58 -25.07
CA SER A 624 5.51 -9.93 -26.09
C SER A 624 5.99 -8.52 -25.70
N SER A 625 5.36 -7.88 -24.70
CA SER A 625 5.66 -6.51 -24.26
C SER A 625 6.66 -6.41 -23.09
N ASP A 626 7.00 -7.52 -22.42
CA ASP A 626 7.82 -7.54 -21.19
C ASP A 626 9.35 -7.61 -21.43
N SER A 627 9.84 -7.36 -22.64
CA SER A 627 11.25 -7.43 -22.98
C SER A 627 11.90 -6.06 -23.20
N SER A 628 11.79 -5.10 -22.24
CA SER A 628 12.76 -3.98 -22.18
C SER A 628 12.62 -3.14 -20.90
N GLY A 629 13.72 -3.02 -20.14
CA GLY A 629 13.95 -1.88 -19.27
C GLY A 629 14.47 -2.16 -17.86
N GLY A 630 15.77 -2.40 -17.73
CA GLY A 630 16.50 -2.19 -16.49
C GLY A 630 16.92 -0.72 -16.38
N GLY A 631 17.08 -0.17 -15.19
CA GLY A 631 17.53 1.17 -14.91
C GLY A 631 17.93 1.38 -13.46
N GLU A 632 19.22 1.48 -13.22
CA GLU A 632 19.91 1.85 -11.98
C GLU A 632 19.69 3.32 -11.61
N GLY A 633 19.91 3.66 -10.32
CA GLY A 633 20.16 5.02 -9.80
C GLY A 633 20.10 5.04 -8.29
N GLY A 634 21.14 5.13 -7.55
CA GLY A 634 22.03 6.20 -7.23
C GLY A 634 21.56 6.94 -5.97
N GLY A 635 22.25 6.71 -4.80
CA GLY A 635 21.95 7.30 -3.50
C GLY A 635 22.53 8.70 -3.31
N PHE A 636 22.08 9.39 -2.25
CA PHE A 636 22.74 10.58 -1.70
C PHE A 636 22.79 10.54 -0.18
N SER A 637 24.00 10.81 0.32
CA SER A 637 24.34 11.05 1.72
C SER A 637 24.29 12.54 2.01
N GLY A 638 23.86 12.93 3.20
CA GLY A 638 23.91 14.29 3.69
C GLY A 638 24.41 14.32 5.14
N GLY A 639 25.47 15.03 5.32
CA GLY A 639 26.36 15.07 6.46
C GLY A 639 25.91 15.98 7.58
N GLY A 640 26.56 15.74 8.69
CA GLY A 640 26.40 16.25 10.02
C GLY A 640 27.16 17.51 10.36
N GLY A 641 26.95 18.03 11.55
CA GLY A 641 27.66 19.10 12.22
C GLY A 641 28.06 18.66 13.62
N GLY A 642 29.32 18.73 13.93
CA GLY A 642 29.91 18.20 15.13
C GLY A 642 29.95 19.20 16.26
N GLY A 643 29.67 18.75 17.48
CA GLY A 643 30.06 19.37 18.74
C GLY A 643 31.00 18.44 19.47
N PHE A 644 32.12 18.97 19.98
CA PHE A 644 33.12 18.25 20.71
C PHE A 644 32.65 17.84 22.12
N GLY A 645 32.60 16.58 22.42
CA GLY A 645 32.53 16.00 23.73
C GLY A 645 32.97 14.55 23.59
N GLY A 646 33.93 14.11 24.40
CA GLY A 646 34.58 12.82 24.31
C GLY A 646 33.58 11.69 24.09
N GLY A 647 33.45 11.24 22.85
CA GLY A 647 32.63 10.11 22.50
C GLY A 647 33.38 8.82 22.64
N GLY A 648 33.04 8.03 23.65
CA GLY A 648 33.39 6.63 23.72
C GLY A 648 32.35 5.81 22.92
N GLY A 649 32.44 4.52 22.98
CA GLY A 649 31.51 3.61 22.30
C GLY A 649 31.76 2.18 22.74
N GLY A 650 31.20 1.27 21.97
CA GLY A 650 31.41 -0.14 22.24
C GLY A 650 30.55 -1.04 21.40
N GLY A 651 30.80 -2.33 21.55
CA GLY A 651 30.07 -3.33 20.76
C GLY A 651 30.49 -4.74 21.13
N ALA A 652 30.11 -5.69 20.26
CA ALA A 652 30.44 -7.10 20.41
C ALA A 652 31.20 -7.61 19.18
N PHE A 653 32.11 -8.57 19.37
CA PHE A 653 32.96 -9.06 18.29
C PHE A 653 33.05 -10.58 18.23
#